data_d95800362fe91a5d9462161223083d63
#
_entry.id   d95800362fe91a5d9462161223083d63
#
_cell.length_a   1.000
_cell.length_b   1.000
_cell.length_c   1.000
_cell.angle_alpha   90.00
_cell.angle_beta   90.00
_cell.angle_gamma   90.00
#
_symmetry.space_group_name_H-M   'P 1'
#
loop_
_entity.id
_entity.type
_entity.pdbx_description
1 polymer ?
#
loop_
_entity_poly.entity_id
_entity_poly.type
_entity_poly.pdbx_seq_one_letter_code
_entity_poly.pdbx_strand_id
1 'polypeptide(L)'
;MGLRAAITLSLSVLFLALSSTAVALPDIVFVTQPPHPDDFATVNATFGSHRASLDAVPRGGDLYIRYSDGTLKNLTAAAGYGKSGFQGAQGIAVRDPAVHWSGIKIIFSMVIGSPTAQYQVETYRWQLYEVIKLGITETPQITKLANQPTSYNNVMPVYGTDERIIFVSDRPQGGQVHTYPQRDEYESTATNSGLWSLHPASGDLIHLDHAPSGDFSPTIDSFGRVIFTRWDHLQRDQQNRCSNQGFGAFNYASEQAGAAALDSDQELYPEQRAQCDGSRSENIENHSFNHFLPWQMNEDGTDMETINHIGRHELASYIPKTFRNDVNIEEFYGQYTRVNQQAVTNFFQIQEDPVIPGSYFGISAPEFGTHASGQIVKMSAPPTKAADQIAVIAITHPDTSGPDATPSVAHIGFSRDPLPLSDGTLIASHAVTSEDDTNIGSSASPASKYNFRLKSFALSGQYYMPATPITTGITKTISYWSPDLLVSYNNVTMWELQAREIRTRALPARLHAILPAPEGAVFQQSGVDVAELRNYLTENNLALIISRNVTRRDNLDHQQPLNLQVEGSTTRTVKNDGKLYSVAHLQIFQGDLIRAYGGLSNTQAGRRVLAQPLHSVSQNPGNRAGPNGSVKIAADGSLAAFVPARRALTYQLTNNAGEGVVRERLWLH
;
A
#
# COMPACT_ATOMS: atom_id res chain seq x y z
N MET A 1 -83.41 -21.97 -35.63
CA MET A 1 -82.56 -23.15 -35.34
C MET A 1 -81.20 -22.88 -35.92
N GLY A 2 -80.26 -22.52 -35.09
CA GLY A 2 -78.90 -22.22 -35.51
C GLY A 2 -77.95 -22.64 -34.40
N LEU A 3 -77.22 -23.73 -34.63
CA LEU A 3 -76.27 -24.33 -33.78
C LEU A 3 -74.95 -23.48 -33.78
N ARG A 4 -74.51 -22.95 -32.62
CA ARG A 4 -73.22 -22.35 -32.47
C ARG A 4 -72.28 -23.39 -31.84
N ALA A 5 -71.24 -23.79 -32.60
CA ALA A 5 -70.15 -24.61 -32.13
C ALA A 5 -69.09 -23.69 -31.49
N ALA A 6 -68.82 -23.95 -30.23
CA ALA A 6 -67.70 -23.27 -29.52
C ALA A 6 -66.42 -24.10 -29.73
N ILE A 7 -65.42 -23.49 -30.35
CA ILE A 7 -64.07 -24.05 -30.47
C ILE A 7 -63.26 -23.57 -29.27
N THR A 8 -62.90 -24.49 -28.38
CA THR A 8 -61.99 -24.23 -27.21
C THR A 8 -60.56 -24.44 -27.69
N LEU A 9 -59.81 -23.36 -27.77
CA LEU A 9 -58.40 -23.40 -28.13
C LEU A 9 -57.58 -23.57 -26.84
N SER A 10 -57.01 -24.76 -26.62
CA SER A 10 -56.09 -25.02 -25.50
C SER A 10 -54.72 -24.54 -25.88
N LEU A 11 -54.28 -23.45 -25.25
CA LEU A 11 -52.94 -22.92 -25.35
C LEU A 11 -52.00 -23.66 -24.36
N SER A 12 -51.24 -24.65 -24.84
CA SER A 12 -50.22 -25.32 -24.06
C SER A 12 -48.98 -24.42 -24.02
N VAL A 13 -48.73 -23.73 -22.88
CA VAL A 13 -47.49 -22.98 -22.64
C VAL A 13 -46.41 -23.99 -22.31
N LEU A 14 -45.51 -24.21 -23.24
CA LEU A 14 -44.29 -24.99 -23.02
C LEU A 14 -43.27 -24.10 -22.27
N PHE A 15 -43.14 -24.33 -20.96
CA PHE A 15 -42.05 -23.77 -20.19
C PHE A 15 -40.76 -24.45 -20.63
N LEU A 16 -39.97 -23.81 -21.48
CA LEU A 16 -38.56 -24.12 -21.65
C LEU A 16 -37.84 -23.65 -20.37
N ALA A 17 -37.54 -24.58 -19.48
CA ALA A 17 -36.57 -24.36 -18.45
C ALA A 17 -35.20 -24.16 -19.13
N LEU A 18 -34.82 -22.90 -19.34
CA LEU A 18 -33.43 -22.55 -19.59
C LEU A 18 -32.65 -22.93 -18.32
N SER A 19 -32.09 -24.13 -18.30
CA SER A 19 -31.03 -24.46 -17.38
C SER A 19 -29.86 -23.53 -17.73
N SER A 20 -29.71 -22.44 -16.97
CA SER A 20 -28.47 -21.71 -16.95
C SER A 20 -27.39 -22.70 -16.52
N THR A 21 -26.59 -23.18 -17.44
CA THR A 21 -25.34 -23.85 -17.08
C THR A 21 -24.54 -22.81 -16.30
N ALA A 22 -24.46 -22.98 -14.99
CA ALA A 22 -23.58 -22.18 -14.17
C ALA A 22 -22.20 -22.33 -14.80
N VAL A 23 -21.61 -21.25 -15.29
CA VAL A 23 -20.25 -21.23 -15.81
C VAL A 23 -19.37 -21.71 -14.65
N ALA A 24 -18.63 -22.79 -14.85
CA ALA A 24 -17.78 -23.35 -13.83
C ALA A 24 -16.65 -22.30 -13.57
N LEU A 25 -16.56 -21.81 -12.34
CA LEU A 25 -15.47 -20.92 -11.96
C LEU A 25 -14.13 -21.63 -12.11
N PRO A 26 -13.06 -20.93 -12.50
CA PRO A 26 -11.72 -21.51 -12.58
C PRO A 26 -11.24 -22.01 -11.20
N ASP A 27 -10.10 -22.68 -11.18
CA ASP A 27 -9.44 -23.09 -9.94
C ASP A 27 -8.96 -21.84 -9.18
N ILE A 28 -9.25 -21.78 -7.88
CA ILE A 28 -8.98 -20.64 -7.03
C ILE A 28 -8.23 -21.09 -5.79
N VAL A 29 -7.07 -20.51 -5.53
CA VAL A 29 -6.38 -20.62 -4.23
C VAL A 29 -6.82 -19.49 -3.31
N PHE A 30 -6.99 -19.79 -2.03
CA PHE A 30 -7.36 -18.81 -1.01
C PHE A 30 -6.85 -19.24 0.37
N VAL A 31 -6.84 -18.32 1.30
CA VAL A 31 -6.47 -18.59 2.70
C VAL A 31 -7.69 -18.60 3.60
N THR A 32 -7.59 -19.33 4.70
CA THR A 32 -8.57 -19.27 5.77
C THR A 32 -7.94 -18.68 7.03
N GLN A 33 -8.75 -17.99 7.82
CA GLN A 33 -8.35 -17.47 9.14
C GLN A 33 -9.50 -17.63 10.14
N PRO A 34 -9.21 -17.88 11.43
CA PRO A 34 -10.23 -17.76 12.46
C PRO A 34 -10.80 -16.34 12.49
N PRO A 35 -12.10 -16.14 12.66
CA PRO A 35 -12.67 -14.82 12.87
C PRO A 35 -12.08 -14.19 14.14
N HIS A 36 -11.39 -13.08 13.99
CA HIS A 36 -10.82 -12.34 15.11
C HIS A 36 -11.27 -10.89 15.06
N PRO A 37 -11.48 -10.25 16.20
CA PRO A 37 -11.84 -8.83 16.24
C PRO A 37 -10.78 -7.97 15.58
N ASP A 38 -11.22 -6.84 14.99
CA ASP A 38 -10.30 -5.86 14.47
C ASP A 38 -9.52 -5.21 15.60
N ASP A 39 -8.25 -4.98 15.35
CA ASP A 39 -7.37 -4.16 16.16
C ASP A 39 -6.32 -3.57 15.23
N PHE A 40 -5.70 -2.49 15.65
CA PHE A 40 -4.77 -1.68 14.88
C PHE A 40 -3.66 -2.47 14.18
N ALA A 41 -3.13 -3.48 14.82
CA ALA A 41 -1.97 -4.25 14.36
C ALA A 41 -2.26 -5.72 14.07
N THR A 42 -3.51 -6.09 13.81
CA THR A 42 -3.86 -7.46 13.43
C THR A 42 -3.49 -7.77 11.99
N VAL A 43 -3.42 -9.03 11.65
CA VAL A 43 -2.98 -9.52 10.33
C VAL A 43 -3.80 -8.96 9.16
N ASN A 44 -5.05 -8.59 9.38
CA ASN A 44 -5.94 -8.03 8.36
C ASN A 44 -6.14 -6.51 8.50
N ALA A 45 -5.44 -5.86 9.42
CA ALA A 45 -5.51 -4.42 9.58
C ALA A 45 -5.01 -3.67 8.33
N THR A 46 -5.37 -2.42 8.23
CA THR A 46 -4.99 -1.50 7.15
C THR A 46 -3.49 -1.48 6.89
N PHE A 47 -2.70 -1.51 7.95
CA PHE A 47 -1.24 -1.44 7.86
C PHE A 47 -0.58 -2.71 7.31
N GLY A 48 -1.33 -3.72 6.94
CA GLY A 48 -0.77 -4.98 6.46
C GLY A 48 0.22 -5.58 7.45
N SER A 49 -0.14 -5.57 8.73
CA SER A 49 0.75 -5.85 9.86
C SER A 49 1.69 -7.03 9.63
N HIS A 50 2.98 -6.82 9.90
CA HIS A 50 4.01 -7.86 9.88
C HIS A 50 4.14 -8.60 11.20
N ARG A 51 3.38 -8.22 12.22
CA ARG A 51 3.44 -8.89 13.53
C ARG A 51 3.00 -10.34 13.38
N ALA A 52 3.81 -11.24 13.93
CA ALA A 52 3.56 -12.68 13.90
C ALA A 52 3.19 -13.24 15.29
N SER A 53 3.04 -12.37 16.28
CA SER A 53 2.61 -12.71 17.63
C SER A 53 1.16 -13.17 17.67
N LEU A 54 0.76 -13.82 18.74
CA LEU A 54 -0.56 -14.45 18.84
C LEU A 54 -1.71 -13.45 19.05
N ASP A 55 -1.40 -12.28 19.59
CA ASP A 55 -2.32 -11.15 19.69
C ASP A 55 -2.63 -10.52 18.35
N ALA A 56 -1.67 -10.51 17.43
CA ALA A 56 -1.85 -9.97 16.10
C ALA A 56 -2.42 -10.98 15.10
N VAL A 57 -2.08 -12.27 15.26
CA VAL A 57 -2.41 -13.32 14.29
C VAL A 57 -2.85 -14.61 14.98
N PRO A 58 -4.13 -14.96 14.97
CA PRO A 58 -4.62 -16.26 15.42
C PRO A 58 -3.97 -17.42 14.66
N ARG A 59 -3.71 -18.53 15.34
CA ARG A 59 -3.29 -19.77 14.67
C ARG A 59 -4.49 -20.58 14.21
N GLY A 60 -4.28 -21.47 13.25
CA GLY A 60 -5.30 -22.38 12.73
C GLY A 60 -5.78 -22.08 11.31
N GLY A 61 -5.26 -21.02 10.68
CA GLY A 61 -5.50 -20.74 9.27
C GLY A 61 -4.76 -21.69 8.33
N ASP A 62 -5.28 -21.92 7.13
CA ASP A 62 -4.78 -22.87 6.13
C ASP A 62 -4.83 -22.29 4.72
N LEU A 63 -4.06 -22.89 3.80
CA LEU A 63 -4.11 -22.63 2.35
C LEU A 63 -4.99 -23.68 1.67
N TYR A 64 -6.02 -23.21 0.93
CA TYR A 64 -6.96 -24.06 0.22
C TYR A 64 -6.95 -23.82 -1.28
N ILE A 65 -7.27 -24.84 -2.05
CA ILE A 65 -7.76 -24.71 -3.43
C ILE A 65 -9.23 -25.10 -3.48
N ARG A 66 -10.02 -24.28 -4.19
CA ARG A 66 -11.31 -24.64 -4.75
C ARG A 66 -11.10 -24.94 -6.22
N TYR A 67 -11.34 -26.16 -6.61
CA TYR A 67 -11.27 -26.57 -8.02
C TYR A 67 -12.53 -26.15 -8.79
N SER A 68 -12.43 -26.18 -10.10
CA SER A 68 -13.53 -25.75 -10.99
C SER A 68 -14.80 -26.59 -10.81
N ASP A 69 -14.69 -27.84 -10.37
CA ASP A 69 -15.82 -28.69 -10.02
C ASP A 69 -16.45 -28.39 -8.64
N GLY A 70 -15.91 -27.42 -7.91
CA GLY A 70 -16.34 -27.05 -6.56
C GLY A 70 -15.67 -27.82 -5.41
N THR A 71 -14.83 -28.82 -5.72
CA THR A 71 -14.08 -29.58 -4.70
C THR A 71 -13.11 -28.67 -3.95
N LEU A 72 -13.03 -28.83 -2.63
CA LEU A 72 -12.09 -28.12 -1.77
C LEU A 72 -10.95 -29.04 -1.33
N LYS A 73 -9.72 -28.53 -1.38
CA LYS A 73 -8.55 -29.22 -0.86
C LYS A 73 -7.73 -28.29 0.03
N ASN A 74 -7.47 -28.75 1.25
CA ASN A 74 -6.54 -28.09 2.17
C ASN A 74 -5.11 -28.49 1.81
N LEU A 75 -4.36 -27.58 1.16
CA LEU A 75 -2.99 -27.82 0.71
C LEU A 75 -2.02 -27.95 1.88
N THR A 76 -2.17 -27.12 2.90
CA THR A 76 -1.30 -27.14 4.08
C THR A 76 -1.47 -28.44 4.86
N ALA A 77 -2.71 -28.83 5.15
CA ALA A 77 -2.96 -30.09 5.85
C ALA A 77 -2.50 -31.32 5.03
N ALA A 78 -2.74 -31.34 3.72
CA ALA A 78 -2.31 -32.43 2.85
C ALA A 78 -0.78 -32.52 2.73
N ALA A 79 -0.04 -31.43 2.96
CA ALA A 79 1.40 -31.39 3.03
C ALA A 79 1.95 -31.63 4.46
N GLY A 80 1.10 -31.90 5.45
CA GLY A 80 1.50 -32.18 6.83
C GLY A 80 1.70 -30.95 7.71
N TYR A 81 1.17 -29.78 7.31
CA TYR A 81 1.21 -28.54 8.08
C TYR A 81 -0.15 -28.22 8.70
N GLY A 82 -0.14 -27.60 9.87
CA GLY A 82 -1.35 -27.20 10.58
C GLY A 82 -2.14 -28.38 11.15
N LYS A 83 -3.13 -28.09 11.97
CA LYS A 83 -3.99 -29.09 12.60
C LYS A 83 -5.27 -28.47 13.15
N SER A 84 -6.25 -29.31 13.50
CA SER A 84 -7.39 -28.95 14.33
C SER A 84 -7.08 -29.14 15.81
N GLY A 85 -7.87 -28.51 16.68
CA GLY A 85 -7.70 -28.57 18.13
C GLY A 85 -6.55 -27.70 18.64
N PHE A 86 -5.82 -28.19 19.62
CA PHE A 86 -4.72 -27.47 20.22
C PHE A 86 -3.55 -27.34 19.26
N GLN A 87 -3.14 -26.09 19.00
CA GLN A 87 -2.18 -25.76 17.95
C GLN A 87 -0.73 -26.11 18.35
N GLY A 88 -0.24 -25.60 19.45
CA GLY A 88 1.13 -25.85 19.92
C GLY A 88 2.19 -25.58 18.84
N ALA A 89 3.29 -26.33 18.86
CA ALA A 89 4.39 -26.16 17.91
C ALA A 89 4.04 -26.39 16.43
N GLN A 90 2.91 -27.04 16.13
CA GLN A 90 2.45 -27.32 14.77
C GLN A 90 1.39 -26.33 14.27
N GLY A 91 0.95 -25.40 15.12
CA GLY A 91 0.00 -24.36 14.73
C GLY A 91 0.57 -23.49 13.62
N ILE A 92 -0.26 -23.15 12.63
CA ILE A 92 0.13 -22.25 11.55
C ILE A 92 -0.87 -21.13 11.37
N ALA A 93 -0.43 -20.06 10.72
CA ALA A 93 -1.27 -19.14 10.00
C ALA A 93 -0.64 -18.88 8.62
N VAL A 94 -1.48 -18.58 7.63
CA VAL A 94 -1.05 -18.37 6.24
C VAL A 94 -1.68 -17.10 5.69
N ARG A 95 -0.99 -16.43 4.76
CA ARG A 95 -1.47 -15.23 4.09
C ARG A 95 -0.79 -15.01 2.73
N ASP A 96 -1.35 -14.13 1.94
CA ASP A 96 -0.79 -13.54 0.73
C ASP A 96 -0.32 -14.57 -0.33
N PRO A 97 -1.20 -15.46 -0.80
CA PRO A 97 -0.83 -16.39 -1.86
C PRO A 97 -0.67 -15.65 -3.18
N ALA A 98 0.38 -16.02 -3.95
CA ALA A 98 0.59 -15.54 -5.31
C ALA A 98 0.89 -16.72 -6.23
N VAL A 99 0.21 -16.78 -7.37
CA VAL A 99 0.34 -17.85 -8.35
C VAL A 99 1.44 -17.51 -9.34
N HIS A 100 2.35 -18.44 -9.58
CA HIS A 100 3.42 -18.30 -10.57
C HIS A 100 2.85 -18.17 -11.99
N TRP A 101 3.60 -17.56 -12.90
CA TRP A 101 3.22 -17.34 -14.29
C TRP A 101 2.79 -18.63 -15.01
N SER A 102 3.41 -19.76 -14.66
CA SER A 102 3.06 -21.07 -15.22
C SER A 102 1.76 -21.68 -14.70
N GLY A 103 1.20 -21.16 -13.61
CA GLY A 103 0.02 -21.73 -12.96
C GLY A 103 0.23 -23.02 -12.16
N ILE A 104 1.47 -23.52 -12.05
CA ILE A 104 1.76 -24.85 -11.43
C ILE A 104 2.35 -24.78 -10.03
N LYS A 105 2.68 -23.58 -9.55
CA LYS A 105 3.23 -23.35 -8.21
C LYS A 105 2.69 -22.06 -7.61
N ILE A 106 2.67 -21.99 -6.28
CA ILE A 106 2.16 -20.86 -5.52
C ILE A 106 3.17 -20.53 -4.44
N ILE A 107 3.49 -19.23 -4.27
CA ILE A 107 4.24 -18.72 -3.14
C ILE A 107 3.28 -18.06 -2.15
N PHE A 108 3.57 -18.17 -0.86
CA PHE A 108 2.73 -17.60 0.20
C PHE A 108 3.55 -17.38 1.47
N SER A 109 3.00 -16.61 2.40
CA SER A 109 3.61 -16.38 3.71
C SER A 109 2.99 -17.31 4.74
N MET A 110 3.82 -17.92 5.58
CA MET A 110 3.38 -18.79 6.66
C MET A 110 4.19 -18.52 7.93
N VAL A 111 3.50 -18.48 9.06
CA VAL A 111 4.09 -18.52 10.39
C VAL A 111 3.79 -19.88 11.01
N ILE A 112 4.78 -20.47 11.68
CA ILE A 112 4.66 -21.78 12.31
C ILE A 112 4.91 -21.66 13.80
N GLY A 113 4.08 -22.32 14.58
CA GLY A 113 4.20 -22.44 16.03
C GLY A 113 3.24 -21.56 16.83
N SER A 114 2.89 -22.07 17.98
CA SER A 114 2.30 -21.38 19.12
C SER A 114 2.80 -22.04 20.41
N PRO A 115 2.68 -21.40 21.58
CA PRO A 115 3.12 -21.99 22.84
C PRO A 115 2.54 -23.39 23.08
N THR A 116 3.35 -24.28 23.60
CA THR A 116 2.95 -25.65 23.97
C THR A 116 2.46 -25.75 25.41
N ALA A 117 2.77 -24.74 26.21
CA ALA A 117 2.37 -24.61 27.61
C ALA A 117 2.01 -23.17 27.96
N GLN A 118 1.23 -23.00 29.02
CA GLN A 118 0.89 -21.70 29.58
C GLN A 118 2.17 -20.94 30.01
N TYR A 119 2.17 -19.63 29.84
CA TYR A 119 3.28 -18.70 30.13
C TYR A 119 4.55 -18.88 29.29
N GLN A 120 4.51 -19.74 28.28
CA GLN A 120 5.62 -19.86 27.33
C GLN A 120 5.58 -18.68 26.38
N VAL A 121 6.68 -17.93 26.30
CA VAL A 121 6.87 -16.81 25.38
C VAL A 121 7.88 -17.19 24.33
N GLU A 122 7.50 -17.10 23.08
CA GLU A 122 8.35 -17.40 21.94
C GLU A 122 8.23 -16.28 20.89
N THR A 123 9.27 -16.13 20.08
CA THR A 123 9.28 -15.20 18.97
C THR A 123 8.96 -15.92 17.66
N TYR A 124 7.91 -15.51 17.02
CA TYR A 124 7.49 -16.04 15.73
C TYR A 124 7.87 -15.07 14.60
N ARG A 125 8.02 -15.62 13.38
CA ARG A 125 8.32 -14.83 12.18
C ARG A 125 7.53 -15.36 10.99
N TRP A 126 6.94 -14.47 10.22
CA TRP A 126 6.43 -14.78 8.90
C TRP A 126 7.58 -15.13 7.97
N GLN A 127 7.45 -16.22 7.25
CA GLN A 127 8.42 -16.66 6.27
C GLN A 127 7.73 -17.07 4.96
N LEU A 128 8.46 -17.02 3.86
CA LEU A 128 7.95 -17.37 2.54
C LEU A 128 8.11 -18.86 2.28
N TYR A 129 7.06 -19.45 1.72
CA TYR A 129 7.00 -20.87 1.33
C TYR A 129 6.43 -21.00 -0.07
N GLU A 130 6.90 -21.99 -0.80
CA GLU A 130 6.39 -22.35 -2.12
C GLU A 130 5.71 -23.72 -2.05
N VAL A 131 4.56 -23.86 -2.71
CA VAL A 131 3.83 -25.12 -2.85
C VAL A 131 3.73 -25.51 -4.32
N ILE A 132 4.00 -26.79 -4.61
CA ILE A 132 3.86 -27.44 -5.91
C ILE A 132 2.95 -28.66 -5.78
N LYS A 133 2.61 -29.30 -6.92
CA LYS A 133 1.69 -30.44 -7.00
C LYS A 133 0.28 -30.05 -6.53
N LEU A 134 -0.31 -29.15 -7.29
CA LEU A 134 -1.58 -28.51 -6.95
C LEU A 134 -2.80 -29.36 -7.35
N GLY A 135 -2.63 -30.43 -8.15
CA GLY A 135 -3.72 -31.23 -8.66
C GLY A 135 -4.53 -31.91 -7.56
N ILE A 136 -5.82 -32.17 -7.85
CA ILE A 136 -6.79 -32.67 -6.86
C ILE A 136 -6.35 -33.97 -6.17
N THR A 137 -5.69 -34.87 -6.92
CA THR A 137 -5.22 -36.18 -6.44
C THR A 137 -3.75 -36.18 -6.02
N GLU A 138 -3.01 -35.10 -6.29
CA GLU A 138 -1.59 -35.00 -5.93
C GLU A 138 -1.40 -34.71 -4.44
N THR A 139 -0.27 -35.15 -3.89
CA THR A 139 0.15 -34.72 -2.53
C THR A 139 0.97 -33.44 -2.66
N PRO A 140 0.50 -32.30 -2.14
CA PRO A 140 1.22 -31.03 -2.21
C PRO A 140 2.59 -31.14 -1.54
N GLN A 141 3.58 -30.44 -2.10
CA GLN A 141 4.89 -30.29 -1.49
C GLN A 141 5.11 -28.82 -1.15
N ILE A 142 5.29 -28.52 0.13
CA ILE A 142 5.55 -27.19 0.64
C ILE A 142 7.01 -27.10 1.06
N THR A 143 7.73 -26.11 0.51
CA THR A 143 9.14 -25.88 0.78
C THR A 143 9.35 -24.44 1.23
N LYS A 144 10.11 -24.25 2.31
CA LYS A 144 10.52 -22.93 2.74
C LYS A 144 11.46 -22.30 1.70
N LEU A 145 11.20 -21.05 1.31
CA LEU A 145 12.02 -20.35 0.32
C LEU A 145 13.46 -20.20 0.83
N ALA A 146 14.41 -20.56 -0.02
CA ALA A 146 15.84 -20.46 0.30
C ALA A 146 16.29 -18.99 0.35
N ASN A 147 17.35 -18.74 1.11
CA ASN A 147 18.07 -17.45 1.17
C ASN A 147 17.25 -16.23 1.61
N GLN A 148 16.02 -16.39 2.04
CA GLN A 148 15.24 -15.28 2.59
C GLN A 148 15.77 -14.82 3.96
N PRO A 149 15.59 -13.55 4.35
CA PRO A 149 16.04 -13.04 5.67
C PRO A 149 15.18 -13.62 6.80
N THR A 150 15.65 -14.70 7.43
CA THR A 150 14.88 -15.48 8.42
C THR A 150 14.74 -14.81 9.80
N SER A 151 15.52 -13.79 10.09
CA SER A 151 15.44 -13.02 11.35
C SER A 151 14.36 -11.95 11.33
N TYR A 152 13.72 -11.75 10.18
CA TYR A 152 12.70 -10.74 9.94
C TYR A 152 11.41 -11.36 9.44
N ASN A 153 10.32 -10.58 9.47
CA ASN A 153 9.07 -11.00 8.87
C ASN A 153 9.07 -10.74 7.38
N ASN A 154 8.68 -11.73 6.60
CA ASN A 154 8.58 -11.66 5.14
C ASN A 154 7.16 -12.01 4.75
N VAL A 155 6.47 -11.07 4.10
CA VAL A 155 5.05 -11.20 3.73
C VAL A 155 4.80 -10.68 2.33
N MET A 156 3.60 -10.91 1.79
CA MET A 156 3.12 -10.38 0.52
C MET A 156 4.05 -10.70 -0.68
N PRO A 157 4.45 -11.96 -0.88
CA PRO A 157 5.34 -12.31 -1.98
C PRO A 157 4.63 -12.30 -3.34
N VAL A 158 5.36 -11.91 -4.38
CA VAL A 158 4.97 -12.13 -5.79
C VAL A 158 6.17 -12.62 -6.60
N TYR A 159 5.91 -13.36 -7.68
CA TYR A 159 6.94 -13.78 -8.60
C TYR A 159 7.29 -12.65 -9.57
N GLY A 160 8.54 -12.28 -9.63
CA GLY A 160 9.10 -11.41 -10.66
C GLY A 160 9.09 -12.05 -12.05
N THR A 161 9.47 -11.27 -13.06
CA THR A 161 9.58 -11.76 -14.45
C THR A 161 10.87 -12.53 -14.72
N ASP A 162 11.82 -12.49 -13.80
CA ASP A 162 13.15 -13.12 -13.86
C ASP A 162 13.39 -14.17 -12.76
N GLU A 163 12.31 -14.80 -12.27
CA GLU A 163 12.34 -15.78 -11.17
C GLU A 163 12.76 -15.19 -9.80
N ARG A 164 12.92 -13.89 -9.69
CA ARG A 164 13.07 -13.24 -8.39
C ARG A 164 11.72 -13.21 -7.66
N ILE A 165 11.79 -13.13 -6.35
CA ILE A 165 10.63 -12.95 -5.50
C ILE A 165 10.66 -11.52 -4.96
N ILE A 166 9.62 -10.74 -5.29
CA ILE A 166 9.39 -9.43 -4.67
C ILE A 166 8.48 -9.65 -3.48
N PHE A 167 8.82 -9.08 -2.34
CA PHE A 167 8.08 -9.27 -1.09
C PHE A 167 8.26 -8.08 -0.17
N VAL A 168 7.44 -8.00 0.85
CA VAL A 168 7.54 -6.97 1.89
C VAL A 168 8.23 -7.55 3.13
N SER A 169 9.17 -6.80 3.70
CA SER A 169 9.92 -7.25 4.89
C SER A 169 10.20 -6.10 5.85
N ASP A 170 10.11 -6.35 7.14
CA ASP A 170 10.50 -5.43 8.21
C ASP A 170 12.02 -5.40 8.46
N ARG A 171 12.80 -5.93 7.52
CA ARG A 171 14.26 -5.89 7.52
C ARG A 171 14.73 -4.46 7.25
N PRO A 172 15.57 -3.86 8.11
CA PRO A 172 16.19 -2.57 7.83
C PRO A 172 17.23 -2.68 6.73
N GLN A 173 17.47 -1.60 5.99
CA GLN A 173 18.52 -1.55 4.97
C GLN A 173 19.88 -1.93 5.58
N GLY A 174 20.59 -2.83 4.93
CA GLY A 174 21.87 -3.32 5.43
C GLY A 174 21.85 -3.97 6.82
N GLY A 175 20.67 -4.14 7.45
CA GLY A 175 20.53 -4.60 8.82
C GLY A 175 20.80 -3.53 9.88
N GLN A 176 20.96 -2.26 9.47
CA GLN A 176 21.26 -1.15 10.35
C GLN A 176 20.00 -0.61 11.04
N VAL A 177 20.04 -0.49 12.37
CA VAL A 177 18.87 -0.08 13.16
C VAL A 177 18.36 1.32 12.77
N HIS A 178 19.24 2.23 12.44
CA HIS A 178 18.88 3.60 12.06
C HIS A 178 18.30 3.72 10.64
N THR A 179 18.30 2.65 9.87
CA THR A 179 17.67 2.58 8.55
C THR A 179 16.37 1.78 8.54
N TYR A 180 15.81 1.53 9.72
CA TYR A 180 14.49 0.91 9.81
C TYR A 180 13.46 1.76 9.08
N PRO A 181 12.51 1.12 8.38
CA PRO A 181 11.33 1.81 7.87
C PRO A 181 10.51 2.37 9.03
N GLN A 182 9.57 3.22 8.70
CA GLN A 182 8.66 3.75 9.70
C GLN A 182 7.99 2.61 10.47
N ARG A 183 7.85 2.82 11.75
CA ARG A 183 7.04 1.99 12.61
C ARG A 183 5.67 2.62 12.76
N ASP A 184 4.70 1.75 12.97
CA ASP A 184 3.39 2.20 13.37
C ASP A 184 3.48 3.14 14.58
N GLU A 185 2.83 4.27 14.48
CA GLU A 185 2.89 5.32 15.50
C GLU A 185 2.23 4.95 16.82
N TYR A 186 1.41 3.91 16.82
CA TYR A 186 0.73 3.41 18.01
C TYR A 186 1.39 2.14 18.58
N GLU A 187 2.40 1.61 17.89
CA GLU A 187 3.09 0.40 18.27
C GLU A 187 4.59 0.63 18.50
N SER A 188 5.18 -0.16 19.37
CA SER A 188 6.62 -0.11 19.67
C SER A 188 7.48 -0.97 18.75
N THR A 189 6.85 -1.86 17.97
CA THR A 189 7.51 -2.76 17.02
C THR A 189 7.24 -2.37 15.60
N ALA A 190 8.11 -2.75 14.65
CA ALA A 190 7.87 -2.53 13.24
C ALA A 190 6.63 -3.32 12.80
N THR A 191 5.69 -2.64 12.17
CA THR A 191 4.43 -3.22 11.69
C THR A 191 4.33 -3.18 10.18
N ASN A 192 5.16 -2.40 9.52
CA ASN A 192 5.20 -2.26 8.08
C ASN A 192 6.63 -1.99 7.59
N SER A 193 6.84 -2.02 6.29
CA SER A 193 8.18 -1.99 5.72
C SER A 193 8.18 -1.78 4.21
N GLY A 194 9.38 -1.69 3.64
CA GLY A 194 9.59 -1.54 2.21
C GLY A 194 9.62 -2.85 1.42
N LEU A 195 9.72 -2.71 0.12
CA LEU A 195 9.77 -3.78 -0.85
C LEU A 195 11.20 -4.31 -1.04
N TRP A 196 11.33 -5.60 -1.10
CA TRP A 196 12.58 -6.32 -1.33
C TRP A 196 12.46 -7.27 -2.50
N SER A 197 13.55 -7.50 -3.21
CA SER A 197 13.66 -8.44 -4.30
C SER A 197 14.75 -9.46 -4.01
N LEU A 198 14.39 -10.74 -3.93
CA LEU A 198 15.29 -11.85 -3.66
C LEU A 198 15.40 -12.75 -4.88
N HIS A 199 16.62 -13.08 -5.28
CA HIS A 199 16.87 -14.19 -6.20
C HIS A 199 17.11 -15.48 -5.39
N PRO A 200 16.15 -16.43 -5.35
CA PRO A 200 16.21 -17.53 -4.38
C PRO A 200 17.42 -18.45 -4.55
N ALA A 201 17.90 -18.63 -5.78
CA ALA A 201 19.02 -19.53 -6.07
C ALA A 201 20.37 -18.92 -5.67
N SER A 202 20.61 -17.64 -5.91
CA SER A 202 21.88 -16.97 -5.61
C SER A 202 21.92 -16.34 -4.21
N GLY A 203 20.75 -16.02 -3.63
CA GLY A 203 20.65 -15.26 -2.41
C GLY A 203 20.85 -13.75 -2.60
N ASP A 204 20.93 -13.28 -3.85
CA ASP A 204 21.01 -11.85 -4.13
C ASP A 204 19.72 -11.15 -3.69
N LEU A 205 19.87 -10.22 -2.73
CA LEU A 205 18.77 -9.52 -2.06
C LEU A 205 18.93 -8.03 -2.23
N ILE A 206 17.95 -7.39 -2.88
CA ILE A 206 17.94 -5.99 -3.22
C ILE A 206 16.78 -5.30 -2.47
N HIS A 207 17.04 -4.16 -1.85
CA HIS A 207 16.01 -3.28 -1.34
C HIS A 207 15.52 -2.39 -2.48
N LEU A 208 14.24 -2.47 -2.81
CA LEU A 208 13.68 -1.80 -4.00
C LEU A 208 13.29 -0.36 -3.72
N ASP A 209 12.84 -0.08 -2.52
CA ASP A 209 12.49 1.27 -2.12
C ASP A 209 12.79 1.54 -0.64
N HIS A 210 12.72 2.81 -0.25
CA HIS A 210 12.98 3.25 1.11
C HIS A 210 11.83 4.13 1.61
N ALA A 211 10.61 3.60 1.50
CA ALA A 211 9.43 4.31 1.97
C ALA A 211 9.47 4.47 3.49
N PRO A 212 9.29 5.69 4.01
CA PRO A 212 9.39 5.91 5.46
C PRO A 212 8.22 5.32 6.23
N SER A 213 7.07 5.14 5.59
CA SER A 213 5.88 4.60 6.26
C SER A 213 5.57 3.16 5.87
N GLY A 214 5.86 2.75 4.64
CA GLY A 214 5.78 1.36 4.22
C GLY A 214 5.01 1.15 2.92
N ASP A 215 5.14 -0.07 2.38
CA ASP A 215 4.54 -0.51 1.14
C ASP A 215 3.84 -1.85 1.35
N PHE A 216 2.74 -2.05 0.62
CA PHE A 216 1.87 -3.20 0.82
C PHE A 216 1.39 -3.80 -0.49
N SER A 217 1.15 -5.10 -0.46
CA SER A 217 0.42 -5.84 -1.49
C SER A 217 0.94 -5.62 -2.90
N PRO A 218 2.25 -5.85 -3.17
CA PRO A 218 2.78 -5.73 -4.51
C PRO A 218 2.13 -6.75 -5.45
N THR A 219 1.97 -6.35 -6.71
CA THR A 219 1.56 -7.22 -7.80
C THR A 219 2.30 -6.80 -9.06
N ILE A 220 2.53 -7.73 -10.01
CA ILE A 220 3.11 -7.38 -11.31
C ILE A 220 2.00 -7.42 -12.36
N ASP A 221 1.81 -6.31 -13.03
CA ASP A 221 0.79 -6.15 -14.06
C ASP A 221 1.22 -6.74 -15.41
N SER A 222 0.30 -6.73 -16.36
CA SER A 222 0.53 -7.25 -17.71
C SER A 222 1.54 -6.42 -18.53
N PHE A 223 1.94 -5.25 -18.04
CA PHE A 223 2.97 -4.40 -18.65
C PHE A 223 4.35 -4.58 -18.03
N GLY A 224 4.48 -5.37 -16.96
CA GLY A 224 5.74 -5.58 -16.24
C GLY A 224 6.04 -4.55 -15.15
N ARG A 225 5.07 -3.76 -14.74
CA ARG A 225 5.21 -2.83 -13.61
C ARG A 225 4.91 -3.56 -12.31
N VAL A 226 5.65 -3.23 -11.26
CA VAL A 226 5.29 -3.54 -9.88
C VAL A 226 4.30 -2.49 -9.42
N ILE A 227 3.05 -2.89 -9.19
CA ILE A 227 1.99 -2.04 -8.65
C ILE A 227 1.82 -2.39 -7.18
N PHE A 228 1.75 -1.39 -6.31
CA PHE A 228 1.63 -1.61 -4.87
C PHE A 228 0.87 -0.46 -4.21
N THR A 229 0.41 -0.67 -2.99
CA THR A 229 -0.12 0.40 -2.14
C THR A 229 1.01 0.95 -1.29
N ARG A 230 1.24 2.24 -1.36
CA ARG A 230 2.19 2.93 -0.50
C ARG A 230 1.46 3.71 0.57
N TRP A 231 1.95 3.62 1.80
CA TRP A 231 1.53 4.47 2.90
C TRP A 231 2.41 5.71 2.96
N ASP A 232 1.85 6.84 2.57
CA ASP A 232 2.46 8.14 2.76
C ASP A 232 1.87 8.79 4.00
N HIS A 233 2.71 8.98 5.00
CA HIS A 233 2.31 9.42 6.32
C HIS A 233 3.24 10.48 6.87
N LEU A 234 2.65 11.58 7.31
CA LEU A 234 3.26 12.58 8.16
C LEU A 234 2.22 13.07 9.13
N GLN A 235 2.43 12.88 10.42
CA GLN A 235 1.45 13.19 11.44
C GLN A 235 1.94 14.30 12.35
N ARG A 236 1.14 15.33 12.48
CA ARG A 236 1.48 16.50 13.23
C ARG A 236 1.16 16.42 14.71
N ASP A 237 0.03 15.86 15.07
CA ASP A 237 -0.45 15.78 16.46
C ASP A 237 0.52 15.06 17.39
N GLN A 238 1.27 14.11 16.86
CA GLN A 238 2.29 13.37 17.58
C GLN A 238 3.66 14.06 17.62
N GLN A 239 3.81 15.14 16.93
CA GLN A 239 5.03 15.94 16.84
C GLN A 239 5.12 17.00 17.94
N ASN A 240 4.17 17.06 18.85
CA ASN A 240 4.09 18.12 19.84
C ASN A 240 5.24 18.02 20.88
N ARG A 241 6.16 19.01 20.84
CA ARG A 241 7.23 19.16 21.83
C ARG A 241 6.69 19.33 23.26
N CYS A 242 5.48 19.80 23.40
CA CYS A 242 4.86 20.13 24.68
C CYS A 242 4.25 18.91 25.36
N SER A 243 4.14 17.78 24.67
CA SER A 243 3.80 16.54 25.34
C SER A 243 5.00 16.06 26.15
N ASN A 244 4.81 15.90 27.44
CA ASN A 244 5.83 15.34 28.36
C ASN A 244 6.25 13.89 28.03
N GLN A 245 6.01 13.43 26.82
CA GLN A 245 6.19 12.04 26.43
C GLN A 245 7.61 11.72 25.92
N GLY A 246 8.55 12.63 26.05
CA GLY A 246 9.96 12.32 25.84
C GLY A 246 10.34 11.76 24.47
N PHE A 247 9.61 12.09 23.41
CA PHE A 247 9.95 11.66 22.07
C PHE A 247 11.18 12.40 21.58
N GLY A 248 12.31 11.73 21.54
CA GLY A 248 13.50 12.20 20.84
C GLY A 248 13.38 11.97 19.34
N ALA A 249 13.83 12.93 18.56
CA ALA A 249 14.08 12.72 17.16
C ALA A 249 15.54 12.30 16.99
N PHE A 250 15.73 11.16 16.33
CA PHE A 250 17.05 10.80 15.84
C PHE A 250 17.06 10.94 14.33
N ASN A 251 17.99 11.70 13.85
CA ASN A 251 18.40 11.67 12.48
C ASN A 251 19.88 11.29 12.46
N TYR A 252 20.30 10.55 11.47
CA TYR A 252 21.68 10.11 11.36
C TYR A 252 22.43 10.85 10.27
N ALA A 253 23.72 11.11 10.48
CA ALA A 253 24.57 11.84 9.54
C ALA A 253 24.70 11.12 8.18
N SER A 254 24.52 9.81 8.15
CA SER A 254 24.51 8.99 6.92
C SER A 254 23.82 7.67 7.17
N GLU A 255 23.72 6.83 6.14
CA GLU A 255 23.22 5.45 6.25
C GLU A 255 24.31 4.42 6.59
N GLN A 256 25.54 4.84 6.85
CA GLN A 256 26.61 3.93 7.23
C GLN A 256 26.44 3.38 8.64
N ALA A 257 26.93 2.17 8.86
CA ALA A 257 26.79 1.47 10.15
C ALA A 257 27.26 2.27 11.38
N GLY A 258 28.29 3.06 11.23
CA GLY A 258 28.84 3.90 12.30
C GLY A 258 28.36 5.34 12.31
N ALA A 259 27.26 5.64 11.62
CA ALA A 259 26.77 7.01 11.54
C ALA A 259 26.40 7.58 12.91
N ALA A 260 26.83 8.83 13.16
CA ALA A 260 26.47 9.55 14.38
C ALA A 260 24.99 9.97 14.34
N ALA A 261 24.29 9.81 15.44
CA ALA A 261 22.97 10.40 15.61
C ALA A 261 23.08 11.91 15.71
N LEU A 262 22.16 12.61 15.08
CA LEU A 262 22.02 14.06 15.13
C LEU A 262 20.89 14.39 16.10
N ASP A 263 21.16 15.29 17.02
CA ASP A 263 20.12 15.85 17.89
C ASP A 263 19.37 16.94 17.10
N SER A 264 18.21 16.58 16.58
CA SER A 264 17.36 17.49 15.82
C SER A 264 15.91 17.34 16.26
N ASP A 265 15.45 18.29 17.04
CA ASP A 265 14.04 18.44 17.39
C ASP A 265 13.35 19.54 16.54
N GLN A 266 14.10 20.18 15.65
CA GLN A 266 13.58 21.17 14.72
C GLN A 266 13.00 20.51 13.49
N GLU A 267 11.73 20.69 13.32
CA GLU A 267 10.98 20.31 12.15
C GLU A 267 10.72 21.55 11.30
N LEU A 268 11.19 21.54 10.09
CA LEU A 268 11.02 22.68 9.19
C LEU A 268 10.01 22.42 8.07
N TYR A 269 9.71 21.17 7.82
CA TYR A 269 8.77 20.74 6.79
C TYR A 269 7.86 19.65 7.33
N PRO A 270 6.59 19.61 6.93
CA PRO A 270 5.91 20.61 6.07
C PRO A 270 5.58 21.90 6.79
N GLU A 271 5.69 21.96 8.09
CA GLU A 271 5.40 23.13 8.89
C GLU A 271 6.12 23.09 10.24
N GLN A 272 6.26 24.26 10.84
CA GLN A 272 6.75 24.34 12.20
C GLN A 272 5.71 23.78 13.16
N ARG A 273 6.16 23.08 14.19
CA ARG A 273 5.30 22.63 15.27
C ARG A 273 4.62 23.81 15.94
N ALA A 274 3.42 23.56 16.45
CA ALA A 274 2.81 24.50 17.39
C ALA A 274 3.77 24.76 18.55
N GLN A 275 3.99 26.00 18.89
CA GLN A 275 4.73 26.36 20.09
C GLN A 275 3.95 25.90 21.34
N CYS A 276 4.66 25.69 22.46
CA CYS A 276 4.04 25.24 23.70
C CYS A 276 3.03 26.24 24.29
N ASP A 277 3.11 27.48 23.88
CA ASP A 277 2.16 28.56 24.22
C ASP A 277 0.91 28.58 23.33
N GLY A 278 0.79 27.64 22.39
CA GLY A 278 -0.32 27.57 21.44
C GLY A 278 -0.16 28.46 20.22
N SER A 279 0.92 29.23 20.11
CA SER A 279 1.20 30.00 18.89
C SER A 279 1.59 29.08 17.75
N ARG A 280 1.18 29.45 16.54
CA ARG A 280 1.46 28.71 15.31
C ARG A 280 2.09 29.63 14.28
N SER A 281 2.92 29.08 13.43
CA SER A 281 3.35 29.79 12.24
C SER A 281 2.13 30.04 11.34
N GLU A 282 1.86 31.30 11.01
CA GLU A 282 0.70 31.67 10.19
C GLU A 282 0.77 31.12 8.75
N ASN A 283 1.98 30.87 8.26
CA ASN A 283 2.20 30.46 6.87
C ASN A 283 2.02 28.98 6.64
N ILE A 284 2.01 28.19 7.70
CA ILE A 284 2.06 26.73 7.60
C ILE A 284 1.07 26.16 8.60
N GLU A 285 -0.04 25.69 8.10
CA GLU A 285 -1.09 25.15 8.94
C GLU A 285 -1.33 23.68 8.64
N ASN A 286 -1.13 22.85 9.64
CA ASN A 286 -1.58 21.46 9.69
C ASN A 286 -1.22 20.62 8.46
N HIS A 287 0.05 20.44 8.23
CA HIS A 287 0.52 19.60 7.16
C HIS A 287 0.67 18.16 7.62
N SER A 288 -0.40 17.57 8.06
CA SER A 288 -0.45 16.14 8.27
C SER A 288 -1.13 15.47 7.09
N PHE A 289 -0.67 14.31 6.72
CA PHE A 289 -1.31 13.45 5.74
C PHE A 289 -1.13 12.00 6.14
N ASN A 290 -2.08 11.19 5.71
CA ASN A 290 -2.11 9.77 5.98
C ASN A 290 -2.90 9.11 4.84
N HIS A 291 -2.19 8.62 3.84
CA HIS A 291 -2.78 8.10 2.61
C HIS A 291 -2.20 6.73 2.26
N PHE A 292 -3.06 5.83 1.85
CA PHE A 292 -2.70 4.54 1.28
C PHE A 292 -3.13 4.54 -0.19
N LEU A 293 -2.19 4.83 -1.07
CA LEU A 293 -2.49 5.11 -2.47
C LEU A 293 -1.65 4.23 -3.42
N PRO A 294 -2.12 3.99 -4.66
CA PRO A 294 -1.40 3.16 -5.61
C PRO A 294 -0.16 3.86 -6.18
N TRP A 295 0.92 3.12 -6.19
CA TRP A 295 2.21 3.48 -6.78
C TRP A 295 2.68 2.41 -7.75
N GLN A 296 3.65 2.75 -8.59
CA GLN A 296 4.29 1.84 -9.52
C GLN A 296 5.81 2.02 -9.49
N MET A 297 6.54 0.96 -9.89
CA MET A 297 7.97 0.99 -10.18
C MET A 297 8.35 -0.17 -11.10
N ASN A 298 9.56 -0.16 -11.64
CA ASN A 298 10.17 -1.31 -12.27
C ASN A 298 10.60 -2.36 -11.22
N GLU A 299 10.83 -3.60 -11.63
CA GLU A 299 11.24 -4.69 -10.72
C GLU A 299 12.63 -4.49 -10.08
N ASP A 300 13.40 -3.53 -10.56
CA ASP A 300 14.71 -3.14 -10.02
C ASP A 300 14.63 -1.88 -9.12
N GLY A 301 13.42 -1.37 -8.84
CA GLY A 301 13.18 -0.20 -8.01
C GLY A 301 13.27 1.13 -8.77
N THR A 302 13.60 1.11 -10.05
CA THR A 302 13.66 2.33 -10.87
C THR A 302 12.28 2.79 -11.34
N ASP A 303 12.18 4.04 -11.82
CA ASP A 303 10.97 4.67 -12.33
C ASP A 303 9.78 4.58 -11.34
N MET A 304 10.07 4.77 -10.06
CA MET A 304 9.03 4.80 -9.02
C MET A 304 8.24 6.10 -9.12
N GLU A 305 6.93 5.96 -9.23
CA GLU A 305 6.01 7.10 -9.26
C GLU A 305 4.62 6.75 -8.76
N THR A 306 3.87 7.75 -8.35
CA THR A 306 2.44 7.57 -8.03
C THR A 306 1.63 7.36 -9.30
N ILE A 307 0.71 6.41 -9.27
CA ILE A 307 -0.30 6.24 -10.34
C ILE A 307 -1.67 6.78 -9.94
N ASN A 308 -1.74 7.35 -8.76
CA ASN A 308 -2.96 7.95 -8.30
C ASN A 308 -2.93 9.45 -8.51
N HIS A 309 -3.71 10.18 -8.65
CA HIS A 309 -4.14 11.53 -8.49
C HIS A 309 -5.65 11.48 -8.41
N ILE A 310 -6.12 10.70 -7.43
CA ILE A 310 -7.52 10.29 -7.35
C ILE A 310 -8.46 11.40 -6.93
N GLY A 311 -7.93 12.56 -6.65
CA GLY A 311 -8.79 13.73 -6.48
C GLY A 311 -8.06 14.94 -5.92
N ARG A 312 -8.56 16.11 -6.26
CA ARG A 312 -8.06 17.40 -5.75
C ARG A 312 -8.32 17.59 -4.25
N HIS A 313 -9.22 16.81 -3.67
CA HIS A 313 -9.47 16.84 -2.23
C HIS A 313 -8.20 16.56 -1.42
N GLU A 314 -7.27 15.82 -1.99
CA GLU A 314 -5.97 15.58 -1.41
C GLU A 314 -5.15 16.85 -1.24
N LEU A 315 -5.33 17.84 -2.11
CA LEU A 315 -4.61 19.10 -2.07
C LEU A 315 -5.24 20.14 -1.14
N ALA A 316 -6.54 20.08 -0.88
CA ALA A 316 -7.28 21.09 -0.15
C ALA A 316 -6.72 21.35 1.26
N SER A 317 -6.28 20.31 1.95
CA SER A 317 -5.68 20.40 3.28
C SER A 317 -4.22 20.85 3.29
N TYR A 318 -3.58 20.89 2.12
CA TYR A 318 -2.14 21.22 1.97
C TYR A 318 -1.89 22.64 1.49
N ILE A 319 -2.93 23.38 1.09
CA ILE A 319 -2.78 24.75 0.67
C ILE A 319 -2.66 25.63 1.92
N PRO A 320 -1.51 26.31 2.13
CA PRO A 320 -1.34 27.22 3.25
C PRO A 320 -2.39 28.32 3.26
N LYS A 321 -2.83 28.74 4.44
CA LYS A 321 -3.86 29.78 4.60
C LYS A 321 -3.54 31.06 3.87
N THR A 322 -2.27 31.46 3.80
CA THR A 322 -1.82 32.67 3.10
C THR A 322 -2.12 32.67 1.61
N PHE A 323 -2.32 31.49 1.01
CA PHE A 323 -2.66 31.36 -0.40
C PHE A 323 -4.15 31.28 -0.68
N ARG A 324 -5.00 31.17 0.34
CA ARG A 324 -6.46 31.02 0.18
C ARG A 324 -7.16 32.25 -0.39
N ASN A 325 -6.47 33.36 -0.52
CA ASN A 325 -6.96 34.55 -1.19
C ASN A 325 -6.53 34.63 -2.67
N ASP A 326 -6.08 33.54 -3.25
CA ASP A 326 -5.74 33.41 -4.66
C ASP A 326 -6.90 32.74 -5.39
N VAL A 327 -7.56 33.48 -6.27
CA VAL A 327 -8.70 32.99 -7.06
C VAL A 327 -8.33 31.78 -7.94
N ASN A 328 -7.04 31.64 -8.27
CA ASN A 328 -6.57 30.56 -9.11
C ASN A 328 -6.56 29.19 -8.39
N ILE A 329 -6.61 29.20 -7.07
CA ILE A 329 -6.59 27.99 -6.25
C ILE A 329 -7.84 27.83 -5.37
N GLU A 330 -8.83 28.70 -5.53
CA GLU A 330 -10.07 28.69 -4.73
C GLU A 330 -10.76 27.32 -4.75
N GLU A 331 -10.72 26.64 -5.90
CA GLU A 331 -11.29 25.31 -6.05
C GLU A 331 -10.63 24.23 -5.19
N PHE A 332 -9.43 24.44 -4.65
CA PHE A 332 -8.67 23.44 -3.89
C PHE A 332 -9.01 23.42 -2.39
N TYR A 333 -9.72 24.39 -1.86
CA TYR A 333 -10.11 24.40 -0.45
C TYR A 333 -11.57 24.73 -0.21
N GLY A 334 -12.39 24.62 -1.25
CA GLY A 334 -13.83 24.78 -1.22
C GLY A 334 -14.57 23.57 -1.76
N GLN A 335 -15.83 23.77 -2.08
CA GLN A 335 -16.63 22.84 -2.87
C GLN A 335 -16.26 23.04 -4.35
N TYR A 336 -15.71 22.03 -5.01
CA TYR A 336 -15.20 22.16 -6.35
C TYR A 336 -15.46 20.91 -7.19
N THR A 337 -15.41 21.09 -8.50
CA THR A 337 -15.49 19.98 -9.44
C THR A 337 -14.18 19.21 -9.46
N ARG A 338 -14.23 17.94 -9.13
CA ARG A 338 -13.08 17.04 -9.12
C ARG A 338 -13.09 16.16 -10.36
N VAL A 339 -11.92 15.72 -10.81
CA VAL A 339 -11.83 14.65 -11.83
C VAL A 339 -12.49 13.40 -11.31
N ASN A 340 -12.15 13.00 -10.09
CA ASN A 340 -12.87 11.97 -9.35
C ASN A 340 -13.98 12.63 -8.53
N GLN A 341 -15.22 12.38 -8.89
CA GLN A 341 -16.38 12.82 -8.12
C GLN A 341 -16.48 12.07 -6.79
N GLN A 342 -15.95 10.86 -6.74
CA GLN A 342 -15.93 10.04 -5.56
C GLN A 342 -14.65 10.31 -4.76
N ALA A 343 -14.80 10.64 -3.50
CA ALA A 343 -13.68 10.67 -2.58
C ALA A 343 -13.24 9.24 -2.27
N VAL A 344 -11.98 8.95 -2.53
CA VAL A 344 -11.34 7.68 -2.15
C VAL A 344 -10.30 8.04 -1.11
N THR A 345 -10.48 7.56 0.12
CA THR A 345 -9.57 7.84 1.22
C THR A 345 -8.31 7.00 1.09
N ASN A 346 -8.49 5.72 0.78
CA ASN A 346 -7.43 4.73 0.65
C ASN A 346 -7.71 3.82 -0.55
N PHE A 347 -6.68 3.17 -1.06
CA PHE A 347 -6.81 2.23 -2.16
C PHE A 347 -5.99 0.98 -1.86
N PHE A 348 -6.66 -0.07 -1.38
CA PHE A 348 -6.02 -1.30 -0.90
C PHE A 348 -6.21 -2.47 -1.86
N GLN A 349 -5.37 -3.50 -1.72
CA GLN A 349 -5.55 -4.84 -2.28
C GLN A 349 -5.71 -4.83 -3.80
N ILE A 350 -4.82 -4.13 -4.48
CA ILE A 350 -4.88 -3.87 -5.92
C ILE A 350 -4.73 -5.16 -6.72
N GLN A 351 -5.64 -5.38 -7.68
CA GLN A 351 -5.59 -6.48 -8.63
C GLN A 351 -5.88 -5.99 -10.04
N GLU A 352 -5.04 -6.33 -11.01
CA GLU A 352 -5.28 -6.04 -12.40
C GLU A 352 -6.44 -6.89 -12.95
N ASP A 353 -7.27 -6.29 -13.76
CA ASP A 353 -8.32 -6.96 -14.52
C ASP A 353 -7.69 -7.76 -15.67
N PRO A 354 -7.73 -9.09 -15.65
CA PRO A 354 -7.10 -9.90 -16.68
C PRO A 354 -7.77 -9.80 -18.05
N VAL A 355 -8.97 -9.24 -18.11
CA VAL A 355 -9.72 -9.01 -19.36
C VAL A 355 -9.41 -7.65 -19.95
N ILE A 356 -9.10 -6.67 -19.09
CA ILE A 356 -8.83 -5.28 -19.51
C ILE A 356 -7.49 -4.83 -18.93
N PRO A 357 -6.36 -5.10 -19.61
CA PRO A 357 -5.04 -4.70 -19.18
C PRO A 357 -4.95 -3.21 -18.81
N GLY A 358 -4.27 -2.91 -17.71
CA GLY A 358 -4.17 -1.54 -17.17
C GLY A 358 -5.40 -1.05 -16.44
N SER A 359 -6.37 -1.93 -16.17
CA SER A 359 -7.51 -1.66 -15.32
C SER A 359 -7.36 -2.41 -14.00
N TYR A 360 -7.57 -1.73 -12.87
CA TYR A 360 -7.27 -2.28 -11.54
C TYR A 360 -8.47 -2.15 -10.63
N PHE A 361 -8.82 -3.26 -9.99
CA PHE A 361 -9.75 -3.27 -8.87
C PHE A 361 -8.99 -3.07 -7.56
N GLY A 362 -9.64 -2.46 -6.59
CA GLY A 362 -9.13 -2.29 -5.23
C GLY A 362 -10.24 -1.98 -4.26
N ILE A 363 -9.87 -1.74 -3.02
CA ILE A 363 -10.80 -1.43 -1.93
C ILE A 363 -10.57 -0.01 -1.44
N SER A 364 -11.64 0.78 -1.42
CA SER A 364 -11.72 2.04 -0.67
C SER A 364 -12.32 1.73 0.69
N ALA A 365 -11.53 1.90 1.74
CA ALA A 365 -11.91 1.55 3.10
C ALA A 365 -11.38 2.58 4.10
N PRO A 366 -12.01 2.72 5.28
CA PRO A 366 -11.45 3.50 6.37
C PRO A 366 -10.16 2.86 6.89
N GLU A 367 -9.40 3.64 7.62
CA GLU A 367 -8.12 3.23 8.20
C GLU A 367 -8.30 2.19 9.32
N PHE A 368 -9.38 2.29 10.07
CA PHE A 368 -9.65 1.46 11.26
C PHE A 368 -11.04 0.83 11.22
N GLY A 369 -11.22 -0.18 12.05
CA GLY A 369 -12.52 -0.73 12.41
C GLY A 369 -13.10 -1.74 11.43
N THR A 370 -12.51 -1.94 10.25
CA THR A 370 -13.13 -2.75 9.18
C THR A 370 -12.23 -3.82 8.59
N HIS A 371 -11.09 -4.13 9.17
CA HIS A 371 -10.11 -5.08 8.59
C HIS A 371 -9.71 -4.72 7.17
N ALA A 372 -9.51 -3.43 6.87
CA ALA A 372 -9.24 -2.92 5.51
C ALA A 372 -10.28 -3.40 4.48
N SER A 373 -11.53 -3.52 4.89
CA SER A 373 -12.66 -3.85 4.01
C SER A 373 -13.60 -2.67 3.84
N GLY A 374 -14.21 -2.57 2.68
CA GLY A 374 -15.08 -1.45 2.33
C GLY A 374 -15.69 -1.61 0.95
N GLN A 375 -15.67 -0.53 0.19
CA GLN A 375 -16.19 -0.44 -1.16
C GLN A 375 -15.21 -1.01 -2.19
N ILE A 376 -15.69 -1.82 -3.13
CA ILE A 376 -14.91 -2.17 -4.31
C ILE A 376 -14.91 -0.97 -5.27
N VAL A 377 -13.72 -0.56 -5.67
CA VAL A 377 -13.49 0.51 -6.65
C VAL A 377 -12.63 0.00 -7.81
N LYS A 378 -12.63 0.74 -8.92
CA LYS A 378 -11.84 0.40 -10.11
C LYS A 378 -11.21 1.66 -10.69
N MET A 379 -9.96 1.58 -11.11
CA MET A 379 -9.28 2.64 -11.86
C MET A 379 -8.73 2.12 -13.18
N SER A 380 -8.67 2.99 -14.19
CA SER A 380 -8.01 2.71 -15.49
C SER A 380 -6.72 3.51 -15.57
N ALA A 381 -5.57 2.82 -15.45
CA ALA A 381 -4.24 3.40 -15.37
C ALA A 381 -3.20 2.66 -16.23
N PRO A 382 -3.42 2.48 -17.54
CA PRO A 382 -2.41 1.92 -18.43
C PRO A 382 -1.18 2.85 -18.48
N PRO A 383 0.03 2.35 -18.83
CA PRO A 383 1.27 3.14 -18.84
C PRO A 383 1.24 4.40 -19.69
N THR A 384 0.34 4.45 -20.67
CA THR A 384 0.19 5.59 -21.60
C THR A 384 -0.69 6.71 -21.05
N LYS A 385 -1.35 6.51 -19.92
CA LYS A 385 -2.27 7.48 -19.33
C LYS A 385 -1.58 8.30 -18.28
N ALA A 386 -1.61 9.62 -18.42
CA ALA A 386 -1.06 10.50 -17.40
C ALA A 386 -1.83 10.36 -16.09
N ALA A 387 -1.13 10.41 -14.97
CA ALA A 387 -1.70 10.18 -13.64
C ALA A 387 -2.86 11.15 -13.32
N ASP A 388 -2.76 12.41 -13.74
CA ASP A 388 -3.80 13.43 -13.58
C ASP A 388 -5.12 13.16 -14.35
N GLN A 389 -5.09 12.18 -15.26
CA GLN A 389 -6.26 11.75 -16.05
C GLN A 389 -6.89 10.47 -15.51
N ILE A 390 -6.32 9.86 -14.48
CA ILE A 390 -6.81 8.63 -13.89
C ILE A 390 -8.05 8.95 -13.04
N ALA A 391 -9.14 8.26 -13.31
CA ALA A 391 -10.36 8.34 -12.54
C ALA A 391 -10.65 7.02 -11.84
N VAL A 392 -11.15 7.09 -10.62
CA VAL A 392 -11.66 5.95 -9.86
C VAL A 392 -13.17 5.92 -9.95
N ILE A 393 -13.71 4.75 -10.21
CA ILE A 393 -15.16 4.52 -10.28
C ILE A 393 -15.61 3.54 -9.21
N ALA A 394 -16.80 3.75 -8.68
CA ALA A 394 -17.47 2.85 -7.77
C ALA A 394 -17.91 1.57 -8.48
N ILE A 395 -17.54 0.41 -7.96
CA ILE A 395 -18.03 -0.90 -8.41
C ILE A 395 -19.19 -1.38 -7.52
N THR A 396 -19.03 -1.29 -6.20
CA THR A 396 -20.14 -1.43 -5.25
C THR A 396 -20.65 -0.05 -4.83
N HIS A 397 -21.83 0.00 -4.22
CA HIS A 397 -22.44 1.28 -3.86
C HIS A 397 -21.55 2.11 -2.93
N PRO A 398 -21.46 3.45 -3.10
CA PRO A 398 -20.62 4.31 -2.25
C PRO A 398 -20.90 4.23 -0.75
N ASP A 399 -22.12 3.93 -0.34
CA ASP A 399 -22.48 3.73 1.08
C ASP A 399 -21.68 2.61 1.74
N THR A 400 -21.08 1.70 0.96
CA THR A 400 -20.23 0.61 1.48
C THR A 400 -18.77 1.03 1.73
N SER A 401 -18.44 2.30 1.61
CA SER A 401 -17.08 2.82 1.79
C SER A 401 -16.64 2.95 3.25
N GLY A 402 -17.58 2.91 4.19
CA GLY A 402 -17.29 3.02 5.62
C GLY A 402 -18.46 2.56 6.50
N PRO A 403 -18.23 2.47 7.80
CA PRO A 403 -19.24 2.05 8.77
C PRO A 403 -20.42 3.01 8.86
N ASP A 404 -21.61 2.44 9.00
CA ASP A 404 -22.85 3.17 9.22
C ASP A 404 -23.76 2.38 10.19
N ALA A 405 -24.07 2.97 11.32
CA ALA A 405 -24.98 2.38 12.31
C ALA A 405 -26.46 2.39 11.88
N THR A 406 -26.79 3.22 10.88
CA THR A 406 -28.14 3.34 10.31
C THR A 406 -28.12 3.21 8.79
N PRO A 407 -27.63 2.06 8.28
CA PRO A 407 -27.28 1.93 6.88
C PRO A 407 -28.49 2.07 5.97
N SER A 408 -28.28 2.64 4.80
CA SER A 408 -29.23 2.60 3.71
C SER A 408 -29.41 1.16 3.21
N VAL A 409 -30.47 0.89 2.49
CA VAL A 409 -30.68 -0.41 1.82
C VAL A 409 -29.60 -0.73 0.76
N ALA A 410 -28.83 0.27 0.37
CA ALA A 410 -27.72 0.13 -0.58
C ALA A 410 -26.42 -0.30 0.09
N HIS A 411 -26.31 -0.21 1.40
CA HIS A 411 -25.16 -0.72 2.15
C HIS A 411 -25.22 -2.24 2.26
N ILE A 412 -24.61 -2.91 1.31
CA ILE A 412 -24.64 -4.38 1.17
C ILE A 412 -23.66 -5.12 2.09
N GLY A 413 -22.95 -4.44 2.97
CA GLY A 413 -21.83 -4.95 3.73
C GLY A 413 -20.49 -4.57 3.13
N PHE A 414 -19.42 -5.09 3.72
CA PHE A 414 -18.04 -4.76 3.34
C PHE A 414 -17.40 -5.84 2.50
N SER A 415 -16.58 -5.42 1.55
CA SER A 415 -15.79 -6.30 0.68
C SER A 415 -14.30 -6.08 0.90
N ARG A 416 -13.50 -7.13 0.66
CA ARG A 416 -12.05 -7.09 0.60
C ARG A 416 -11.50 -8.08 -0.42
N ASP A 417 -10.23 -7.96 -0.76
CA ASP A 417 -9.53 -8.85 -1.68
C ASP A 417 -10.27 -9.06 -3.01
N PRO A 418 -10.60 -7.99 -3.77
CA PRO A 418 -11.33 -8.12 -5.01
C PRO A 418 -10.50 -8.89 -6.03
N LEU A 419 -11.08 -9.90 -6.66
CA LEU A 419 -10.44 -10.75 -7.66
C LEU A 419 -11.27 -10.75 -8.95
N PRO A 420 -10.89 -9.97 -9.96
CA PRO A 420 -11.43 -10.15 -11.30
C PRO A 420 -10.83 -11.41 -11.93
N LEU A 421 -11.67 -12.30 -12.43
CA LEU A 421 -11.28 -13.55 -13.07
C LEU A 421 -11.11 -13.38 -14.58
N SER A 422 -10.38 -14.31 -15.18
CA SER A 422 -10.12 -14.32 -16.63
C SER A 422 -11.38 -14.55 -17.49
N ASP A 423 -12.46 -15.06 -16.91
CA ASP A 423 -13.77 -15.19 -17.54
C ASP A 423 -14.66 -13.94 -17.40
N GLY A 424 -14.16 -12.88 -16.76
CA GLY A 424 -14.89 -11.64 -16.48
C GLY A 424 -15.72 -11.65 -15.19
N THR A 425 -15.76 -12.76 -14.46
CA THR A 425 -16.44 -12.82 -13.16
C THR A 425 -15.66 -12.04 -12.11
N LEU A 426 -16.34 -11.27 -11.27
CA LEU A 426 -15.74 -10.62 -10.10
C LEU A 426 -16.04 -11.45 -8.85
N ILE A 427 -15.01 -11.76 -8.09
CA ILE A 427 -15.10 -12.40 -6.77
C ILE A 427 -14.50 -11.46 -5.71
N ALA A 428 -15.03 -11.50 -4.49
CA ALA A 428 -14.39 -10.85 -3.36
C ALA A 428 -14.75 -11.58 -2.05
N SER A 429 -13.95 -11.40 -1.03
CA SER A 429 -14.31 -11.73 0.35
C SER A 429 -15.31 -10.70 0.85
N HIS A 430 -16.46 -11.15 1.35
CA HIS A 430 -17.56 -10.27 1.72
C HIS A 430 -18.15 -10.65 3.07
N ALA A 431 -18.36 -9.65 3.93
CA ALA A 431 -19.07 -9.75 5.21
C ALA A 431 -20.35 -8.91 5.17
N VAL A 432 -21.46 -9.51 5.64
CA VAL A 432 -22.75 -8.82 5.73
C VAL A 432 -22.81 -8.07 7.06
N THR A 433 -22.26 -6.89 7.09
CA THR A 433 -22.32 -5.96 8.23
C THR A 433 -22.08 -4.55 7.72
N SER A 434 -22.58 -3.56 8.45
CA SER A 434 -22.39 -2.15 8.17
C SER A 434 -21.70 -1.40 9.31
N GLU A 435 -21.32 -2.10 10.37
CA GLU A 435 -20.73 -1.51 11.58
C GLU A 435 -19.26 -1.85 11.68
N ASP A 436 -18.51 -1.06 12.45
CA ASP A 436 -17.16 -1.40 12.88
C ASP A 436 -17.13 -2.77 13.57
N ASP A 437 -16.05 -3.49 13.38
CA ASP A 437 -15.82 -4.73 14.10
C ASP A 437 -15.41 -4.45 15.55
N THR A 438 -15.95 -5.26 16.42
CA THR A 438 -15.58 -5.27 17.83
C THR A 438 -15.62 -6.71 18.32
N ASN A 439 -14.89 -6.99 19.39
CA ASN A 439 -14.99 -8.31 20.01
C ASN A 439 -16.36 -8.50 20.67
N ILE A 440 -17.20 -9.35 20.07
CA ILE A 440 -18.52 -9.74 20.61
C ILE A 440 -18.45 -11.02 21.46
N GLY A 441 -17.24 -11.58 21.61
CA GLY A 441 -16.96 -12.73 22.48
C GLY A 441 -16.26 -12.32 23.78
N SER A 442 -15.36 -13.18 24.22
CA SER A 442 -14.48 -12.92 25.37
C SER A 442 -13.00 -13.01 24.94
N SER A 443 -12.08 -12.60 25.82
CA SER A 443 -10.65 -12.76 25.53
C SER A 443 -10.25 -14.24 25.33
N ALA A 444 -10.88 -15.18 26.03
CA ALA A 444 -10.62 -16.61 25.87
C ALA A 444 -11.37 -17.24 24.68
N SER A 445 -12.41 -16.60 24.19
CA SER A 445 -13.20 -17.05 23.03
C SER A 445 -13.57 -15.83 22.19
N PRO A 446 -12.59 -15.26 21.46
CA PRO A 446 -12.83 -14.07 20.65
C PRO A 446 -13.84 -14.35 19.54
N ALA A 447 -14.64 -13.35 19.22
CA ALA A 447 -15.58 -13.42 18.12
C ALA A 447 -15.70 -12.05 17.45
N SER A 448 -15.61 -12.04 16.13
CA SER A 448 -15.79 -10.88 15.29
C SER A 448 -17.25 -10.77 14.84
N LYS A 449 -17.75 -9.56 14.65
CA LYS A 449 -19.02 -9.30 13.95
C LYS A 449 -18.97 -9.72 12.49
N TYR A 450 -17.77 -9.81 11.91
CA TYR A 450 -17.57 -10.10 10.50
C TYR A 450 -17.52 -11.60 10.23
N ASN A 451 -18.03 -12.00 9.07
CA ASN A 451 -17.95 -13.36 8.58
C ASN A 451 -17.57 -13.32 7.08
N PHE A 452 -16.32 -13.13 6.80
CA PHE A 452 -15.85 -13.04 5.43
C PHE A 452 -15.96 -14.37 4.69
N ARG A 453 -16.72 -14.37 3.60
CA ARG A 453 -16.89 -15.50 2.69
C ARG A 453 -16.59 -15.07 1.27
N LEU A 454 -15.92 -15.92 0.53
CA LEU A 454 -15.73 -15.70 -0.91
C LEU A 454 -17.06 -15.77 -1.64
N LYS A 455 -17.43 -14.70 -2.31
CA LYS A 455 -18.67 -14.58 -3.10
C LYS A 455 -18.36 -14.07 -4.50
N SER A 456 -19.12 -14.54 -5.46
CA SER A 456 -19.20 -13.87 -6.76
C SER A 456 -20.04 -12.59 -6.65
N PHE A 457 -19.78 -11.66 -7.54
CA PHE A 457 -20.53 -10.40 -7.64
C PHE A 457 -21.20 -10.29 -9.01
N ALA A 458 -22.44 -9.88 -9.01
CA ALA A 458 -23.22 -9.68 -10.23
C ALA A 458 -23.70 -8.25 -10.33
N LEU A 459 -23.70 -7.70 -11.54
CA LEU A 459 -24.20 -6.35 -11.80
C LEU A 459 -25.72 -6.29 -11.55
N SER A 460 -26.16 -5.35 -10.73
CA SER A 460 -27.56 -5.06 -10.44
C SER A 460 -27.77 -3.54 -10.49
N GLY A 461 -28.44 -3.08 -11.54
CA GLY A 461 -28.51 -1.64 -11.83
C GLY A 461 -27.15 -1.07 -12.20
N GLN A 462 -26.65 -0.13 -11.41
CA GLN A 462 -25.36 0.53 -11.65
C GLN A 462 -24.20 -0.10 -10.87
N TYR A 463 -24.48 -0.95 -9.88
CA TYR A 463 -23.49 -1.48 -8.95
C TYR A 463 -23.47 -3.00 -8.92
N TYR A 464 -22.33 -3.55 -8.58
CA TYR A 464 -22.19 -4.96 -8.33
C TYR A 464 -22.67 -5.32 -6.91
N MET A 465 -23.39 -6.43 -6.81
CA MET A 465 -23.96 -6.96 -5.59
C MET A 465 -23.38 -8.35 -5.31
N PRO A 466 -23.12 -8.70 -4.03
CA PRO A 466 -22.68 -10.03 -3.68
C PRO A 466 -23.78 -11.05 -3.97
N ALA A 467 -23.38 -12.13 -4.63
CA ALA A 467 -24.24 -13.26 -4.92
C ALA A 467 -23.99 -14.41 -3.93
N THR A 468 -24.13 -15.64 -4.38
CA THR A 468 -23.94 -16.85 -3.58
C THR A 468 -22.46 -17.04 -3.21
N PRO A 469 -22.16 -17.53 -2.00
CA PRO A 469 -20.82 -18.00 -1.67
C PRO A 469 -20.35 -19.08 -2.64
N ILE A 470 -19.07 -19.01 -3.03
CA ILE A 470 -18.47 -19.97 -3.97
C ILE A 470 -17.97 -21.25 -3.30
N THR A 471 -18.03 -21.30 -1.96
CA THR A 471 -17.69 -22.46 -1.13
C THR A 471 -18.85 -22.81 -0.21
N THR A 472 -18.87 -24.04 0.30
CA THR A 472 -19.85 -24.47 1.32
C THR A 472 -19.55 -23.95 2.72
N GLY A 473 -18.37 -23.35 2.91
CA GLY A 473 -17.85 -22.93 4.22
C GLY A 473 -16.93 -23.99 4.84
N ILE A 474 -15.96 -23.48 5.57
CA ILE A 474 -14.96 -24.31 6.26
C ILE A 474 -15.11 -24.04 7.75
N THR A 475 -15.30 -25.10 8.54
CA THR A 475 -15.39 -25.01 9.99
C THR A 475 -14.19 -25.68 10.64
N LYS A 476 -13.73 -25.12 11.75
CA LYS A 476 -12.56 -25.65 12.48
C LYS A 476 -12.70 -25.41 13.98
N THR A 477 -12.19 -26.34 14.79
CA THR A 477 -11.96 -26.11 16.23
C THR A 477 -10.48 -25.85 16.43
N ILE A 478 -10.17 -24.78 17.18
CA ILE A 478 -8.81 -24.27 17.37
C ILE A 478 -8.64 -23.85 18.82
N SER A 479 -7.48 -24.16 19.42
CA SER A 479 -7.08 -23.56 20.69
C SER A 479 -5.56 -23.39 20.77
N TYR A 480 -5.11 -22.37 21.47
CA TYR A 480 -3.68 -22.08 21.69
C TYR A 480 -3.48 -21.20 22.94
N TRP A 481 -2.30 -21.26 23.54
CA TRP A 481 -1.92 -20.36 24.62
C TRP A 481 -1.48 -19.00 24.09
N SER A 482 -1.98 -17.88 24.67
CA SER A 482 -1.63 -16.49 24.30
C SER A 482 -1.35 -15.61 25.54
N PRO A 483 -0.12 -15.57 26.06
CA PRO A 483 0.65 -16.72 26.51
C PRO A 483 0.10 -17.34 27.80
N ASP A 484 -0.66 -16.56 28.61
CA ASP A 484 -1.26 -16.99 29.89
C ASP A 484 -2.72 -17.47 29.72
N LEU A 485 -3.36 -17.05 28.64
CA LEU A 485 -4.75 -17.35 28.34
C LEU A 485 -4.88 -18.45 27.28
N LEU A 486 -5.69 -19.46 27.52
CA LEU A 486 -6.07 -20.42 26.50
C LEU A 486 -7.17 -19.83 25.62
N VAL A 487 -6.79 -19.38 24.44
CA VAL A 487 -7.74 -18.91 23.44
C VAL A 487 -8.35 -20.09 22.70
N SER A 488 -9.68 -20.08 22.49
CA SER A 488 -10.41 -21.17 21.86
C SER A 488 -11.49 -20.69 20.90
N TYR A 489 -11.53 -21.33 19.74
CA TYR A 489 -12.57 -21.20 18.71
C TYR A 489 -13.20 -22.57 18.52
N ASN A 490 -14.46 -22.73 18.93
CA ASN A 490 -15.17 -24.02 18.92
C ASN A 490 -16.06 -24.14 17.68
N ASN A 491 -15.69 -25.01 16.75
CA ASN A 491 -16.42 -25.26 15.50
C ASN A 491 -16.78 -23.96 14.77
N VAL A 492 -15.83 -23.02 14.71
CA VAL A 492 -16.03 -21.70 14.10
C VAL A 492 -16.01 -21.81 12.58
N THR A 493 -16.84 -21.03 11.91
CA THR A 493 -16.74 -20.84 10.46
C THR A 493 -15.55 -19.95 10.17
N MET A 494 -14.57 -20.48 9.44
CA MET A 494 -13.37 -19.77 9.07
C MET A 494 -13.67 -18.67 8.05
N TRP A 495 -12.98 -17.53 8.14
CA TRP A 495 -12.93 -16.54 7.06
C TRP A 495 -12.24 -17.12 5.84
N GLU A 496 -12.67 -16.71 4.67
CA GLU A 496 -12.11 -17.04 3.37
C GLU A 496 -11.60 -15.74 2.72
N LEU A 497 -10.28 -15.64 2.53
CA LEU A 497 -9.62 -14.38 2.22
C LEU A 497 -8.59 -14.55 1.09
N GLN A 498 -8.19 -13.44 0.46
CA GLN A 498 -7.02 -13.32 -0.41
C GLN A 498 -7.02 -14.32 -1.58
N ALA A 499 -8.15 -14.49 -2.23
CA ALA A 499 -8.30 -15.42 -3.34
C ALA A 499 -7.40 -15.03 -4.55
N ARG A 500 -6.90 -16.04 -5.26
CA ARG A 500 -6.15 -15.88 -6.54
C ARG A 500 -6.59 -16.96 -7.52
N GLU A 501 -6.71 -16.59 -8.79
CA GLU A 501 -6.99 -17.51 -9.88
C GLU A 501 -5.75 -18.33 -10.23
N ILE A 502 -5.89 -19.65 -10.28
CA ILE A 502 -4.80 -20.55 -10.70
C ILE A 502 -4.87 -20.74 -12.20
N ARG A 503 -3.98 -20.09 -12.93
CA ARG A 503 -3.88 -20.19 -14.39
C ARG A 503 -2.49 -19.86 -14.90
N THR A 504 -2.19 -20.33 -16.07
CA THR A 504 -1.04 -19.84 -16.83
C THR A 504 -1.30 -18.43 -17.33
N ARG A 505 -0.32 -17.56 -17.17
CA ARG A 505 -0.36 -16.17 -17.63
C ARG A 505 0.84 -15.88 -18.53
N ALA A 506 0.66 -15.00 -19.51
CA ALA A 506 1.80 -14.49 -20.28
C ALA A 506 2.78 -13.76 -19.34
N LEU A 507 4.05 -14.06 -19.51
CA LEU A 507 5.12 -13.34 -18.80
C LEU A 507 5.32 -12.00 -19.50
N PRO A 508 5.15 -10.86 -18.82
CA PRO A 508 5.39 -9.56 -19.42
C PRO A 508 6.89 -9.33 -19.65
N ALA A 509 7.22 -8.39 -20.53
CA ALA A 509 8.61 -7.96 -20.68
C ALA A 509 9.07 -7.23 -19.42
N ARG A 510 10.27 -7.53 -18.96
CA ARG A 510 10.89 -6.79 -17.86
C ARG A 510 11.17 -5.35 -18.29
N LEU A 511 10.75 -4.40 -17.49
CA LEU A 511 11.01 -2.98 -17.71
C LEU A 511 12.38 -2.58 -17.13
N HIS A 512 12.98 -1.57 -17.75
CA HIS A 512 14.23 -0.96 -17.32
C HIS A 512 14.15 0.54 -17.52
N ALA A 513 14.72 1.31 -16.59
CA ALA A 513 14.81 2.75 -16.72
C ALA A 513 15.65 3.12 -17.95
N ILE A 514 15.12 4.04 -18.74
CA ILE A 514 15.78 4.61 -19.90
C ILE A 514 16.18 6.05 -19.57
N LEU A 515 17.44 6.41 -19.81
CA LEU A 515 17.83 7.81 -19.71
C LEU A 515 17.06 8.64 -20.76
N PRO A 516 16.22 9.61 -20.34
CA PRO A 516 15.46 10.39 -21.28
C PRO A 516 16.35 11.19 -22.25
N ALA A 517 15.90 11.36 -23.49
CA ALA A 517 16.69 12.01 -24.53
C ALA A 517 17.14 13.43 -24.17
N PRO A 518 16.33 14.31 -23.53
CA PRO A 518 16.80 15.64 -23.12
C PRO A 518 17.99 15.61 -22.14
N GLU A 519 17.93 14.73 -21.13
CA GLU A 519 19.03 14.55 -20.17
C GLU A 519 20.27 13.98 -20.85
N GLY A 520 20.10 12.99 -21.73
CA GLY A 520 21.18 12.42 -22.52
C GLY A 520 21.89 13.50 -23.39
N ALA A 521 21.11 14.38 -24.01
CA ALA A 521 21.67 15.50 -24.78
C ALA A 521 22.46 16.50 -23.93
N VAL A 522 21.97 16.81 -22.72
CA VAL A 522 22.69 17.70 -21.79
C VAL A 522 24.00 17.09 -21.33
N PHE A 523 24.03 15.82 -20.96
CA PHE A 523 25.24 15.11 -20.59
C PHE A 523 26.24 15.10 -21.72
N GLN A 524 25.81 14.82 -22.95
CA GLN A 524 26.69 14.88 -24.13
C GLN A 524 27.26 16.26 -24.37
N GLN A 525 26.42 17.30 -24.31
CA GLN A 525 26.85 18.69 -24.48
C GLN A 525 27.83 19.16 -23.40
N SER A 526 27.66 18.64 -22.19
CA SER A 526 28.51 18.96 -21.03
C SER A 526 29.77 18.10 -20.96
N GLY A 527 29.98 17.18 -21.91
CA GLY A 527 31.11 16.26 -21.91
C GLY A 527 31.09 15.27 -20.74
N VAL A 528 29.92 14.96 -20.18
CA VAL A 528 29.76 14.00 -19.07
C VAL A 528 29.53 12.61 -19.63
N ASP A 529 30.41 11.67 -19.29
CA ASP A 529 30.20 10.25 -19.52
C ASP A 529 29.19 9.70 -18.52
N VAL A 530 28.08 9.20 -19.03
CA VAL A 530 26.97 8.68 -18.18
C VAL A 530 27.38 7.43 -17.40
N ALA A 531 28.27 6.60 -17.94
CA ALA A 531 28.74 5.40 -17.23
C ALA A 531 29.65 5.78 -16.05
N GLU A 532 30.56 6.74 -16.27
CA GLU A 532 31.41 7.29 -15.22
C GLU A 532 30.56 7.98 -14.13
N LEU A 533 29.53 8.74 -14.53
CA LEU A 533 28.60 9.35 -13.57
C LEU A 533 27.87 8.31 -12.74
N ARG A 534 27.37 7.24 -13.34
CA ARG A 534 26.72 6.15 -12.61
C ARG A 534 27.67 5.47 -11.63
N ASN A 535 28.93 5.23 -12.01
CA ASN A 535 29.92 4.68 -11.11
C ASN A 535 30.16 5.63 -9.92
N TYR A 536 30.34 6.92 -10.20
CA TYR A 536 30.51 7.94 -9.16
C TYR A 536 29.32 7.96 -8.18
N LEU A 537 28.09 7.93 -8.69
CA LEU A 537 26.88 7.90 -7.86
C LEU A 537 26.84 6.66 -6.99
N THR A 538 27.16 5.49 -7.55
CA THR A 538 27.19 4.22 -6.82
C THR A 538 28.26 4.21 -5.73
N GLU A 539 29.49 4.62 -6.05
CA GLU A 539 30.62 4.65 -5.11
C GLU A 539 30.38 5.62 -3.94
N ASN A 540 29.66 6.71 -4.20
CA ASN A 540 29.37 7.75 -3.19
C ASN A 540 27.99 7.59 -2.53
N ASN A 541 27.24 6.56 -2.87
CA ASN A 541 25.87 6.36 -2.41
C ASN A 541 24.96 7.58 -2.64
N LEU A 542 25.02 8.10 -3.87
CA LEU A 542 24.29 9.27 -4.31
C LEU A 542 23.28 8.93 -5.41
N ALA A 543 22.29 9.78 -5.55
CA ALA A 543 21.40 9.89 -6.69
C ALA A 543 21.42 11.31 -7.25
N LEU A 544 20.93 11.49 -8.47
CA LEU A 544 20.84 12.80 -9.13
C LEU A 544 19.35 13.12 -9.37
N ILE A 545 18.85 14.16 -8.73
CA ILE A 545 17.52 14.71 -9.00
C ILE A 545 17.65 15.78 -10.08
N ILE A 546 16.80 15.73 -11.10
CA ILE A 546 16.74 16.70 -12.19
C ILE A 546 15.30 17.20 -12.33
N SER A 547 15.11 18.51 -12.38
CA SER A 547 13.88 19.14 -12.85
C SER A 547 14.19 19.99 -14.07
N ARG A 548 13.43 19.78 -15.15
CA ARG A 548 13.62 20.53 -16.40
C ARG A 548 13.12 21.96 -16.30
N ASN A 549 12.05 22.17 -15.57
CA ASN A 549 11.48 23.49 -15.33
C ASN A 549 10.41 23.42 -14.21
N VAL A 550 10.71 23.99 -13.07
CA VAL A 550 9.83 24.00 -11.89
C VAL A 550 8.54 24.81 -12.09
N THR A 551 8.45 25.63 -13.13
CA THR A 551 7.24 26.40 -13.42
C THR A 551 6.25 25.64 -14.31
N ARG A 552 6.61 24.46 -14.82
CA ARG A 552 5.67 23.64 -15.58
C ARG A 552 4.69 22.94 -14.65
N ARG A 553 3.48 22.76 -15.15
CA ARG A 553 2.38 22.07 -14.48
C ARG A 553 1.86 20.93 -15.36
N ASP A 554 1.13 19.99 -14.76
CA ASP A 554 0.38 19.00 -15.52
C ASP A 554 -0.69 19.66 -16.40
N ASN A 555 -1.19 18.94 -17.40
CA ASN A 555 -2.10 19.50 -18.39
C ASN A 555 -3.45 19.97 -17.82
N LEU A 556 -3.84 19.46 -16.66
CA LEU A 556 -5.12 19.76 -16.03
C LEU A 556 -4.96 20.58 -14.74
N ASP A 557 -3.74 20.90 -14.32
CA ASP A 557 -3.40 21.61 -13.09
C ASP A 557 -3.98 20.97 -11.81
N HIS A 558 -4.02 19.67 -11.75
CA HIS A 558 -4.64 18.98 -10.62
C HIS A 558 -3.73 18.90 -9.38
N GLN A 559 -2.41 18.99 -9.57
CA GLN A 559 -1.44 18.77 -8.51
C GLN A 559 -0.84 20.06 -7.95
N GLN A 560 -0.36 20.93 -8.80
CA GLN A 560 0.24 22.20 -8.42
C GLN A 560 -0.46 23.36 -9.15
N PRO A 561 -1.44 24.04 -8.51
CA PRO A 561 -2.25 25.07 -9.19
C PRO A 561 -1.65 26.46 -9.13
N LEU A 562 -0.59 26.69 -8.34
CA LEU A 562 -0.01 28.02 -8.16
C LEU A 562 0.68 28.52 -9.42
N ASN A 563 0.50 29.79 -9.76
CA ASN A 563 1.29 30.45 -10.79
C ASN A 563 2.68 30.75 -10.23
N LEU A 564 3.72 30.22 -10.85
CA LEU A 564 5.10 30.36 -10.39
C LEU A 564 5.93 31.22 -11.35
N GLN A 565 6.88 31.96 -10.80
CA GLN A 565 7.91 32.67 -11.54
C GLN A 565 9.26 32.42 -10.90
N VAL A 566 10.26 32.08 -11.73
CA VAL A 566 11.64 32.00 -11.25
C VAL A 566 12.14 33.39 -10.93
N GLU A 567 12.68 33.58 -9.72
CA GLU A 567 13.16 34.85 -9.22
C GLU A 567 14.18 35.48 -10.14
N GLY A 568 14.00 36.76 -10.49
CA GLY A 568 14.90 37.52 -11.37
C GLY A 568 14.89 37.08 -12.84
N SER A 569 13.92 36.26 -13.26
CA SER A 569 13.80 35.79 -14.64
C SER A 569 12.41 36.03 -15.23
N THR A 570 12.28 35.78 -16.53
CA THR A 570 11.01 35.83 -17.26
C THR A 570 10.32 34.47 -17.33
N THR A 571 10.96 33.42 -16.81
CA THR A 571 10.42 32.05 -16.80
C THR A 571 9.28 31.93 -15.78
N ARG A 572 8.10 31.71 -16.27
CA ARG A 572 6.90 31.68 -15.43
C ARG A 572 5.78 30.85 -16.01
N THR A 573 4.89 30.42 -15.14
CA THR A 573 3.59 29.86 -15.48
C THR A 573 2.50 30.81 -15.03
N VAL A 574 1.58 31.15 -15.90
CA VAL A 574 0.43 31.99 -15.54
C VAL A 574 -0.84 31.33 -16.08
N LYS A 575 -1.80 31.11 -15.19
CA LYS A 575 -3.14 30.64 -15.51
C LYS A 575 -4.16 31.57 -14.86
N ASN A 576 -5.12 32.04 -15.63
CA ASN A 576 -6.11 33.02 -15.16
C ASN A 576 -5.48 34.31 -14.56
N ASP A 577 -6.22 35.01 -13.72
CA ASP A 577 -5.79 36.24 -13.06
C ASP A 577 -5.27 36.01 -11.63
N GLY A 578 -4.85 34.77 -11.32
CA GLY A 578 -4.33 34.43 -10.01
C GLY A 578 -3.01 35.11 -9.68
N LYS A 579 -2.61 35.03 -8.42
CA LYS A 579 -1.34 35.59 -7.94
C LYS A 579 -0.17 34.86 -8.55
N LEU A 580 0.92 35.58 -8.74
CA LEU A 580 2.19 35.04 -9.21
C LEU A 580 3.16 34.96 -8.02
N TYR A 581 3.68 33.75 -7.77
CA TYR A 581 4.57 33.46 -6.66
C TYR A 581 6.00 33.27 -7.15
N SER A 582 6.93 34.02 -6.54
CA SER A 582 8.35 33.89 -6.87
C SER A 582 8.94 32.66 -6.20
N VAL A 583 9.75 31.89 -6.96
CA VAL A 583 10.51 30.73 -6.47
C VAL A 583 11.98 30.89 -6.82
N ALA A 584 12.88 30.60 -5.88
CA ALA A 584 14.31 30.79 -6.02
C ALA A 584 15.13 29.52 -5.76
N HIS A 585 14.67 28.66 -4.87
CA HIS A 585 15.40 27.47 -4.46
C HIS A 585 14.48 26.25 -4.36
N LEU A 586 15.06 25.06 -4.62
CA LEU A 586 14.49 23.77 -4.22
C LEU A 586 15.17 23.38 -2.91
N GLN A 587 14.40 23.28 -1.83
CA GLN A 587 14.85 22.76 -0.55
C GLN A 587 14.44 21.30 -0.42
N ILE A 588 15.39 20.44 -0.07
CA ILE A 588 15.23 18.99 -0.04
C ILE A 588 15.24 18.52 1.42
N PHE A 589 14.31 17.64 1.74
CA PHE A 589 14.16 17.04 3.05
C PHE A 589 14.27 15.53 2.95
N GLN A 590 14.77 14.91 4.01
CA GLN A 590 14.74 13.46 4.16
C GLN A 590 13.74 13.05 5.24
N GLY A 591 13.14 11.89 5.08
CA GLY A 591 12.34 11.26 6.12
C GLY A 591 13.21 10.94 7.33
N ASP A 592 12.69 11.19 8.51
CA ASP A 592 13.31 10.82 9.76
C ASP A 592 13.01 9.33 9.99
N LEU A 593 13.94 8.47 9.64
CA LEU A 593 13.74 7.02 9.54
C LEU A 593 13.52 6.35 10.90
N ILE A 594 14.06 6.95 11.96
CA ILE A 594 13.92 6.44 13.33
C ILE A 594 13.66 7.62 14.27
N ARG A 595 12.61 7.45 15.07
CA ARG A 595 12.41 8.27 16.26
C ARG A 595 12.43 7.41 17.49
N ALA A 596 13.24 7.77 18.46
CA ALA A 596 13.25 7.08 19.74
C ALA A 596 12.17 7.63 20.67
N TYR A 597 11.51 6.73 21.32
CA TYR A 597 10.69 7.02 22.48
C TYR A 597 11.59 7.21 23.70
N GLY A 598 11.59 8.42 24.27
CA GLY A 598 12.42 8.71 25.45
C GLY A 598 13.79 9.34 25.17
N GLY A 599 14.02 9.89 23.97
CA GLY A 599 15.23 10.67 23.64
C GLY A 599 16.42 9.84 23.20
N LEU A 600 17.59 10.50 23.05
CA LEU A 600 18.81 9.89 22.53
C LEU A 600 19.36 8.74 23.38
N SER A 601 19.02 8.69 24.65
CA SER A 601 19.44 7.62 25.56
C SER A 601 18.59 6.35 25.45
N ASN A 602 17.44 6.42 24.78
CA ASN A 602 16.54 5.30 24.60
C ASN A 602 16.47 4.92 23.13
N THR A 603 17.15 3.85 22.77
CA THR A 603 17.25 3.34 21.40
C THR A 603 16.01 2.57 20.93
N GLN A 604 14.92 2.59 21.69
CA GLN A 604 13.68 2.00 21.22
C GLN A 604 13.20 2.75 19.98
N ALA A 605 12.75 1.99 19.02
CA ALA A 605 12.28 2.53 17.78
C ALA A 605 11.12 3.51 17.97
N GLY A 606 11.24 4.62 17.31
CA GLY A 606 10.21 5.65 17.31
C GLY A 606 9.06 5.31 16.37
N ARG A 607 8.05 6.13 16.43
CA ARG A 607 6.75 5.93 15.79
C ARG A 607 6.44 6.94 14.70
N ARG A 608 7.35 7.89 14.41
CA ARG A 608 6.99 9.06 13.60
C ARG A 608 7.94 9.25 12.44
N VAL A 609 7.38 9.63 11.32
CA VAL A 609 8.14 10.23 10.24
C VAL A 609 8.06 11.73 10.36
N LEU A 610 9.21 12.36 10.36
CA LEU A 610 9.34 13.81 10.26
C LEU A 610 10.23 14.15 9.07
N ALA A 611 9.92 15.25 8.42
CA ALA A 611 10.78 15.79 7.39
C ALA A 611 11.86 16.67 8.02
N GLN A 612 13.11 16.36 7.74
CA GLN A 612 14.28 17.13 8.16
C GLN A 612 15.01 17.64 6.93
N PRO A 613 15.53 18.89 6.93
CA PRO A 613 16.41 19.35 5.85
C PRO A 613 17.58 18.38 5.68
N LEU A 614 18.02 18.16 4.45
CA LEU A 614 19.21 17.37 4.20
C LEU A 614 20.38 17.92 5.02
N HIS A 615 20.99 17.08 5.84
CA HIS A 615 22.08 17.48 6.72
C HIS A 615 23.45 17.49 6.03
N SER A 616 23.60 16.78 4.93
CA SER A 616 24.84 16.80 4.15
C SER A 616 24.85 17.98 3.20
N VAL A 617 25.63 18.99 3.53
CA VAL A 617 25.70 20.25 2.79
C VAL A 617 26.84 20.32 1.78
N SER A 618 27.69 19.29 1.73
CA SER A 618 28.85 19.26 0.82
C SER A 618 28.54 18.67 -0.56
N GLN A 619 27.38 18.07 -0.75
CA GLN A 619 27.03 17.31 -1.95
C GLN A 619 26.86 18.19 -3.20
N ASN A 620 26.45 19.44 -3.03
CA ASN A 620 26.19 20.36 -4.12
C ASN A 620 27.00 21.68 -3.98
N PRO A 621 28.33 21.65 -3.87
CA PRO A 621 29.12 22.84 -3.50
C PRO A 621 29.00 23.99 -4.50
N GLY A 622 28.83 23.69 -5.79
CA GLY A 622 28.72 24.70 -6.85
C GLY A 622 27.32 25.29 -7.02
N ASN A 623 26.31 24.70 -6.46
CA ASN A 623 24.91 25.13 -6.62
C ASN A 623 24.21 25.37 -5.29
N ARG A 624 24.96 25.38 -4.20
CA ARG A 624 24.38 25.52 -2.85
C ARG A 624 24.06 27.00 -2.59
N ALA A 625 22.78 27.28 -2.36
CA ALA A 625 22.31 28.63 -2.03
C ALA A 625 20.99 28.53 -1.27
N GLY A 626 20.58 29.63 -0.60
CA GLY A 626 19.29 29.73 0.09
C GLY A 626 19.22 29.00 1.43
N PRO A 627 18.06 28.48 1.80
CA PRO A 627 17.84 27.77 3.06
C PRO A 627 18.72 26.51 3.18
N ASN A 628 18.90 26.01 4.40
CA ASN A 628 19.63 24.78 4.62
C ASN A 628 19.03 23.62 3.81
N GLY A 629 19.89 22.81 3.17
CA GLY A 629 19.45 21.69 2.34
C GLY A 629 18.88 22.08 0.97
N SER A 630 19.14 23.28 0.47
CA SER A 630 18.59 23.75 -0.80
C SER A 630 19.63 23.94 -1.91
N VAL A 631 19.15 23.92 -3.14
CA VAL A 631 19.88 24.29 -4.36
C VAL A 631 19.14 25.40 -5.10
N LYS A 632 19.90 26.25 -5.81
CA LYS A 632 19.33 27.35 -6.58
C LYS A 632 18.66 26.85 -7.86
N ILE A 633 17.51 27.42 -8.17
CA ILE A 633 16.82 27.22 -9.45
C ILE A 633 17.48 28.11 -10.50
N ALA A 634 17.83 27.57 -11.67
CA ALA A 634 18.36 28.31 -12.79
C ALA A 634 17.30 29.25 -13.43
N ALA A 635 17.77 30.27 -14.19
CA ALA A 635 16.86 31.26 -14.77
C ALA A 635 15.83 30.68 -15.77
N ASP A 636 16.08 29.52 -16.34
CA ASP A 636 15.18 28.79 -17.21
C ASP A 636 14.20 27.84 -16.43
N GLY A 637 14.31 27.86 -15.12
CA GLY A 637 13.49 27.01 -14.23
C GLY A 637 14.08 25.61 -14.00
N SER A 638 15.21 25.29 -14.62
CA SER A 638 15.84 23.97 -14.44
C SER A 638 16.68 23.92 -13.15
N LEU A 639 16.91 22.71 -12.67
CA LEU A 639 17.85 22.42 -11.60
C LEU A 639 18.35 20.98 -11.67
N ALA A 640 19.50 20.75 -11.05
CA ALA A 640 20.03 19.43 -10.78
C ALA A 640 20.68 19.42 -9.41
N ALA A 641 20.48 18.34 -8.66
CA ALA A 641 21.02 18.20 -7.30
C ALA A 641 21.43 16.77 -7.02
N PHE A 642 22.61 16.59 -6.43
CA PHE A 642 22.99 15.33 -5.81
C PHE A 642 22.28 15.19 -4.47
N VAL A 643 21.76 14.00 -4.23
CA VAL A 643 21.08 13.63 -2.99
C VAL A 643 21.58 12.27 -2.50
N PRO A 644 21.46 11.94 -1.21
CA PRO A 644 21.73 10.58 -0.75
C PRO A 644 20.82 9.59 -1.45
N ALA A 645 21.38 8.51 -1.99
CA ALA A 645 20.61 7.44 -2.58
C ALA A 645 19.90 6.61 -1.49
N ARG A 646 18.79 5.97 -1.86
CA ARG A 646 18.05 5.03 -1.00
C ARG A 646 17.55 5.65 0.30
N ARG A 647 17.09 6.88 0.22
CA ARG A 647 16.43 7.58 1.33
C ARG A 647 15.11 8.14 0.86
N ALA A 648 14.13 8.11 1.75
CA ALA A 648 12.87 8.79 1.51
C ALA A 648 13.09 10.30 1.54
N LEU A 649 12.82 10.95 0.43
CA LEU A 649 13.01 12.39 0.24
C LEU A 649 11.68 13.06 -0.07
N THR A 650 11.57 14.30 0.35
CA THR A 650 10.53 15.22 -0.13
C THR A 650 11.14 16.61 -0.33
N TYR A 651 10.38 17.54 -0.90
CA TYR A 651 10.93 18.86 -1.23
C TYR A 651 9.88 19.97 -1.17
N GLN A 652 10.37 21.19 -1.13
CA GLN A 652 9.58 22.39 -1.38
C GLN A 652 10.33 23.38 -2.25
N LEU A 653 9.58 24.16 -3.03
CA LEU A 653 10.10 25.35 -3.68
C LEU A 653 9.99 26.52 -2.71
N THR A 654 11.07 27.27 -2.54
CA THR A 654 11.09 28.43 -1.65
C THR A 654 11.34 29.71 -2.43
N ASN A 655 10.87 30.83 -1.90
CA ASN A 655 11.25 32.16 -2.37
C ASN A 655 12.66 32.55 -1.90
N ASN A 656 13.12 33.75 -2.23
CA ASN A 656 14.44 34.27 -1.79
C ASN A 656 14.58 34.39 -0.28
N ALA A 657 13.49 34.57 0.44
CA ALA A 657 13.48 34.65 1.91
C ALA A 657 13.55 33.25 2.57
N GLY A 658 13.46 32.16 1.78
CA GLY A 658 13.43 30.81 2.28
C GLY A 658 12.05 30.32 2.69
N GLU A 659 10.99 31.08 2.43
CA GLU A 659 9.62 30.70 2.72
C GLU A 659 9.11 29.70 1.67
N GLY A 660 8.45 28.63 2.14
CA GLY A 660 7.89 27.59 1.26
C GLY A 660 6.71 28.11 0.44
N VAL A 661 6.76 27.89 -0.87
CA VAL A 661 5.72 28.26 -1.83
C VAL A 661 4.96 27.03 -2.29
N VAL A 662 5.65 26.06 -2.87
CA VAL A 662 5.08 24.77 -3.28
C VAL A 662 5.71 23.69 -2.45
N ARG A 663 4.92 22.78 -1.93
CA ARG A 663 5.38 21.67 -1.10
C ARG A 663 4.92 20.36 -1.68
N GLU A 664 5.88 19.46 -1.89
CA GLU A 664 5.56 18.07 -2.19
C GLU A 664 5.22 17.34 -0.90
N ARG A 665 4.16 16.59 -0.91
CA ARG A 665 3.71 15.81 0.25
C ARG A 665 4.07 14.34 0.17
N LEU A 666 4.41 13.87 -1.02
CA LEU A 666 4.78 12.49 -1.25
C LEU A 666 6.28 12.31 -1.07
N TRP A 667 6.67 11.15 -0.62
CA TRP A 667 8.07 10.79 -0.47
C TRP A 667 8.61 10.24 -1.78
N LEU A 668 9.74 10.76 -2.21
CA LEU A 668 10.52 10.25 -3.34
C LEU A 668 11.56 9.26 -2.82
N HIS A 669 11.89 8.27 -3.64
CA HIS A 669 12.92 7.29 -3.31
C HIS A 669 14.00 7.22 -4.38
#